data_96d313735db63b09221943955cd6c4f1
#
_entry.id   96d313735db63b09221943955cd6c4f1
#
_cell.length_a   1.000
_cell.length_b   1.000
_cell.length_c   1.000
_cell.angle_alpha   90.00
_cell.angle_beta   90.00
_cell.angle_gamma   90.00
#
_symmetry.space_group_name_H-M   'P 1'
#
loop_
_entity.id
_entity.type
_entity.pdbx_description
1 polymer ?
#
loop_
_entity_poly.entity_id
_entity_poly.type
_entity_poly.pdbx_seq_one_letter_code
_entity_poly.pdbx_strand_id
1 'polypeptide(L)'
;MDNQGPNNYNNGNNNYNNNGGNNGGNGGGNNGGNGGRDNHNGQLIMAFVLVSLIVLFIMSMVSNRFSQMSTQEISYSQFLEKVEAGEVKSVEIGSYEIDITPVTKDKSPYQPTYYCGRVADEDLIPLLKEKGVEIYGVIPDNTSTWIYSILSYLIPLVLIWVLLGFLMKRMGGGAMGVGKSNAKVYVEKQTGVTFKDVAGQDEAKESLQEVVDFLHNPKKYSEIGAKLPKGALLVGPPGTGKTLLAKAVAGEAKVPFFSLAGSDFVEMFVGVGASRVRDLFKEAQKQAPCIIFIDEIDAIGKSRDTRYGGNDEREQTLNQLLAEMDGFDTSKGLLILAATNRPEVLDKALLRPGRFDRRIIVDKPDLKGRLETLKVHSKDVMMDETVDLDALALATAGLVGSDLANMINEAAINAVKNGRKFVNQADLFDAFELVAVGGKEKKDRIMSDKERKIVSYHEVGHAMVTALQKNTEPVQKITIVPRTMGALGYTLQTPEEEKYLQTKDELLAKITTYMAGRAAEMLVFGSATSGAANDIESATSIARAMVTQYGMSDKFGMMCLATVENQYLDNRAGLICGEETAAQIDQEVLSIINSSYDEAYRMLEENREVLDKISEYLYEHETITGKEFMKIFRELKGIPEPEEEEKKTFFEQAEDAKNALEQAKTEEHAKTEGHTEIKNQAEAETSRAAEDQNTVSLEKGSFIDQVVDDQTAAHEEHQK
;
A
#
# COMPACT_ATOMS: atom_id res chain seq x y z
N MET A 1 3.70 -55.08 5.90
CA MET A 1 5.00 -55.37 5.24
C MET A 1 5.47 -54.03 4.74
N ASP A 2 6.23 -53.41 5.61
CA ASP A 2 7.56 -52.83 5.42
C ASP A 2 7.57 -51.55 4.54
N ASN A 3 7.81 -50.48 5.06
CA ASN A 3 8.87 -49.84 5.87
C ASN A 3 9.71 -48.89 4.98
N GLN A 4 9.84 -47.68 5.41
CA GLN A 4 10.97 -46.74 5.42
C GLN A 4 10.66 -45.31 4.92
N GLY A 5 10.65 -44.42 5.89
CA GLY A 5 10.88 -42.99 5.66
C GLY A 5 12.39 -42.70 5.68
N PRO A 6 12.89 -41.51 6.04
CA PRO A 6 12.66 -40.18 5.49
C PRO A 6 13.94 -39.57 4.90
N ASN A 7 13.91 -38.53 4.14
CA ASN A 7 15.11 -37.74 3.82
C ASN A 7 14.90 -36.26 4.02
N ASN A 8 15.63 -35.81 4.97
CA ASN A 8 16.00 -34.48 5.37
C ASN A 8 16.97 -33.88 4.34
N TYR A 9 16.73 -32.69 3.84
CA TYR A 9 17.79 -31.84 3.30
C TYR A 9 17.70 -30.43 3.87
N ASN A 10 18.79 -30.15 4.48
CA ASN A 10 19.17 -29.00 5.25
C ASN A 10 19.82 -27.92 4.36
N ASN A 11 19.59 -26.68 4.70
CA ASN A 11 20.54 -25.57 4.71
C ASN A 11 21.00 -24.89 3.40
N GLY A 12 20.81 -23.61 3.36
CA GLY A 12 21.45 -22.67 2.44
C GLY A 12 21.24 -21.22 2.90
N ASN A 13 21.90 -20.89 3.99
CA ASN A 13 22.10 -19.52 4.49
C ASN A 13 23.03 -18.78 3.49
N ASN A 14 22.64 -17.65 2.94
CA ASN A 14 23.58 -16.69 2.34
C ASN A 14 23.25 -15.26 2.73
N ASN A 15 24.05 -14.84 3.66
CA ASN A 15 24.31 -13.48 4.10
C ASN A 15 25.10 -12.75 2.99
N TYR A 16 24.60 -11.64 2.45
CA TYR A 16 25.42 -10.65 1.76
C TYR A 16 25.31 -9.30 2.46
N ASN A 17 26.36 -9.06 3.21
CA ASN A 17 26.79 -7.77 3.70
C ASN A 17 27.38 -7.00 2.50
N ASN A 18 26.98 -5.79 2.22
CA ASN A 18 27.81 -4.85 1.48
C ASN A 18 27.69 -3.43 2.06
N ASN A 19 28.83 -3.00 2.52
CA ASN A 19 29.19 -1.75 3.13
C ASN A 19 29.76 -0.81 2.05
N GLY A 20 29.55 0.46 2.17
CA GLY A 20 30.22 1.53 1.41
C GLY A 20 29.24 2.61 1.00
N GLY A 21 29.28 3.79 1.44
CA GLY A 21 30.33 4.72 1.74
C GLY A 21 29.94 6.05 1.14
N ASN A 22 29.62 6.98 1.98
CA ASN A 22 30.15 8.35 2.09
C ASN A 22 29.91 9.42 1.00
N ASN A 23 29.58 10.58 1.52
CA ASN A 23 29.76 11.99 1.10
C ASN A 23 28.49 12.69 0.59
N GLY A 24 27.95 13.68 1.28
CA GLY A 24 28.57 14.96 1.66
C GLY A 24 27.77 16.07 0.98
N GLY A 25 27.25 17.06 1.70
CA GLY A 25 26.68 18.25 1.05
C GLY A 25 25.64 18.98 1.91
N ASN A 26 26.07 19.73 2.77
CA ASN A 26 25.79 21.03 3.41
C ASN A 26 24.71 21.91 2.76
N GLY A 27 23.82 22.50 3.57
CA GLY A 27 22.98 23.62 3.14
C GLY A 27 21.79 23.88 4.08
N GLY A 28 21.98 24.76 5.03
CA GLY A 28 21.22 25.35 6.04
C GLY A 28 19.87 25.96 5.70
N GLY A 29 19.08 26.20 6.74
CA GLY A 29 17.85 26.99 6.67
C GLY A 29 16.92 26.72 7.83
N ASN A 30 17.09 27.44 8.80
CA ASN A 30 16.43 27.82 10.02
C ASN A 30 14.88 27.85 10.03
N ASN A 31 14.31 27.44 11.14
CA ASN A 31 13.28 28.06 11.97
C ASN A 31 12.00 27.28 12.25
N GLY A 32 11.66 27.19 13.51
CA GLY A 32 10.30 27.10 14.00
C GLY A 32 10.01 25.89 14.90
N GLY A 33 10.29 26.01 16.19
CA GLY A 33 10.03 25.01 17.19
C GLY A 33 8.56 24.68 17.43
N ASN A 34 8.33 23.46 17.89
CA ASN A 34 7.52 23.25 19.09
C ASN A 34 7.77 21.85 19.67
N GLY A 35 7.97 21.81 20.97
CA GLY A 35 8.31 20.78 21.88
C GLY A 35 7.71 19.40 21.71
N GLY A 36 8.51 18.47 21.24
CA GLY A 36 8.38 17.06 21.53
C GLY A 36 9.05 16.79 22.90
N ARG A 37 8.27 16.47 23.93
CA ARG A 37 8.79 15.95 25.20
C ARG A 37 9.25 14.52 24.96
N ASP A 38 10.54 14.40 24.76
CA ASP A 38 11.23 13.15 24.56
C ASP A 38 11.07 12.20 25.77
N ASN A 39 10.89 10.93 25.47
CA ASN A 39 10.88 9.77 26.37
C ASN A 39 12.25 9.49 27.05
N HIS A 40 13.05 10.50 27.35
CA HIS A 40 14.33 10.38 28.07
C HIS A 40 14.15 9.94 29.53
N ASN A 41 12.99 10.16 30.15
CA ASN A 41 12.76 9.80 31.53
C ASN A 41 12.64 8.27 31.76
N GLY A 42 12.15 7.50 30.81
CA GLY A 42 12.06 6.04 30.91
C GLY A 42 13.43 5.37 30.81
N GLN A 43 14.30 5.83 29.95
CA GLN A 43 15.67 5.34 29.82
C GLN A 43 16.54 5.71 31.01
N LEU A 44 16.36 6.90 31.58
CA LEU A 44 17.06 7.32 32.80
C LEU A 44 16.63 6.49 34.02
N ILE A 45 15.35 6.16 34.17
CA ILE A 45 14.87 5.33 35.28
C ILE A 45 15.37 3.90 35.13
N MET A 46 15.37 3.33 33.93
CA MET A 46 15.91 1.99 33.67
C MET A 46 17.42 1.94 33.88
N ALA A 47 18.16 2.97 33.48
CA ALA A 47 19.59 3.10 33.77
C ALA A 47 19.85 3.21 35.28
N PHE A 48 19.03 3.96 36.03
CA PHE A 48 19.18 4.13 37.48
C PHE A 48 18.89 2.81 38.23
N VAL A 49 17.88 2.05 37.82
CA VAL A 49 17.58 0.72 38.37
C VAL A 49 18.73 -0.26 38.10
N LEU A 50 19.24 -0.24 36.87
CA LEU A 50 20.35 -1.09 36.46
C LEU A 50 21.65 -0.76 37.22
N VAL A 51 21.95 0.53 37.38
CA VAL A 51 23.08 0.99 38.20
C VAL A 51 22.91 0.61 39.68
N SER A 52 21.72 0.75 40.26
CA SER A 52 21.43 0.34 41.63
C SER A 52 21.60 -1.17 41.85
N LEU A 53 21.15 -2.00 40.90
CA LEU A 53 21.36 -3.44 40.92
C LEU A 53 22.85 -3.81 40.80
N ILE A 54 23.59 -3.12 39.97
CA ILE A 54 25.04 -3.30 39.82
C ILE A 54 25.76 -2.92 41.11
N VAL A 55 25.40 -1.81 41.75
CA VAL A 55 26.00 -1.38 43.04
C VAL A 55 25.69 -2.40 44.15
N LEU A 56 24.45 -2.92 44.25
CA LEU A 56 24.09 -3.95 45.19
C LEU A 56 24.86 -5.25 44.92
N PHE A 57 25.03 -5.64 43.66
CA PHE A 57 25.79 -6.82 43.26
C PHE A 57 27.30 -6.64 43.60
N ILE A 58 27.86 -5.47 43.33
CA ILE A 58 29.26 -5.16 43.69
C ILE A 58 29.44 -5.15 45.22
N MET A 59 28.49 -4.58 45.97
CA MET A 59 28.55 -4.50 47.41
C MET A 59 28.43 -5.93 48.06
N SER A 60 27.58 -6.79 47.49
CA SER A 60 27.50 -8.22 47.90
C SER A 60 28.79 -8.97 47.55
N MET A 61 29.39 -8.71 46.40
CA MET A 61 30.62 -9.37 45.97
C MET A 61 31.83 -8.90 46.81
N VAL A 62 31.87 -7.63 47.19
CA VAL A 62 32.92 -7.06 48.09
C VAL A 62 32.76 -7.57 49.50
N SER A 63 31.54 -7.64 50.02
CA SER A 63 31.24 -8.22 51.36
C SER A 63 31.66 -9.68 51.43
N ASN A 64 31.35 -10.51 50.45
CA ASN A 64 31.77 -11.91 50.38
C ASN A 64 33.29 -12.08 50.24
N ARG A 65 33.96 -11.20 49.53
CA ARG A 65 35.44 -11.20 49.42
C ARG A 65 36.09 -10.79 50.71
N PHE A 66 35.49 -9.88 51.49
CA PHE A 66 36.06 -9.38 52.75
C PHE A 66 35.96 -10.44 53.83
N SER A 67 34.90 -11.24 53.94
CA SER A 67 34.78 -12.33 54.91
C SER A 67 35.72 -13.49 54.56
N GLN A 68 36.05 -13.77 53.33
CA GLN A 68 36.99 -14.81 52.91
C GLN A 68 38.48 -14.44 53.14
N MET A 69 38.81 -13.18 53.33
CA MET A 69 40.19 -12.73 53.52
C MET A 69 40.63 -12.77 55.00
N SER A 70 39.74 -12.89 55.94
CA SER A 70 40.05 -12.81 57.39
C SER A 70 40.09 -14.15 58.10
N THR A 71 39.54 -15.24 57.53
CA THR A 71 39.50 -16.56 58.14
C THR A 71 40.09 -17.62 57.21
N GLN A 72 41.00 -18.45 57.70
CA GLN A 72 41.62 -19.52 56.93
C GLN A 72 41.38 -20.85 57.61
N GLU A 73 40.87 -21.84 56.85
CA GLU A 73 40.69 -23.18 57.31
C GLU A 73 42.06 -23.90 57.43
N ILE A 74 42.30 -24.56 58.57
CA ILE A 74 43.45 -25.43 58.78
C ILE A 74 42.98 -26.81 59.26
N SER A 75 43.81 -27.84 59.01
CA SER A 75 43.48 -29.20 59.52
C SER A 75 43.65 -29.28 61.02
N TYR A 76 42.91 -30.18 61.66
CA TYR A 76 43.04 -30.40 63.13
C TYR A 76 44.47 -30.75 63.54
N SER A 77 45.22 -31.52 62.73
CA SER A 77 46.64 -31.82 62.97
C SER A 77 47.52 -30.58 62.94
N GLN A 78 47.30 -29.68 61.99
CA GLN A 78 48.03 -28.39 61.92
C GLN A 78 47.67 -27.46 63.09
N PHE A 79 46.47 -27.54 63.60
CA PHE A 79 46.07 -26.83 64.80
C PHE A 79 46.87 -27.35 66.00
N LEU A 80 46.99 -28.67 66.22
CA LEU A 80 47.78 -29.25 67.30
C LEU A 80 49.23 -28.89 67.18
N GLU A 81 49.84 -28.91 65.97
CA GLU A 81 51.23 -28.47 65.76
C GLU A 81 51.41 -27.02 66.17
N LYS A 82 50.45 -26.12 65.84
CA LYS A 82 50.50 -24.69 66.22
C LYS A 82 50.34 -24.50 67.76
N VAL A 83 49.55 -25.34 68.41
CA VAL A 83 49.42 -25.34 69.89
C VAL A 83 50.74 -25.76 70.52
N GLU A 84 51.39 -26.81 70.02
CA GLU A 84 52.66 -27.30 70.51
C GLU A 84 53.80 -26.28 70.31
N ALA A 85 53.78 -25.59 69.18
CA ALA A 85 54.73 -24.54 68.82
C ALA A 85 54.53 -23.24 69.63
N GLY A 86 53.43 -23.11 70.39
CA GLY A 86 53.14 -21.91 71.19
C GLY A 86 52.64 -20.71 70.34
N GLU A 87 52.14 -20.98 69.14
CA GLU A 87 51.66 -19.97 68.19
C GLU A 87 50.19 -19.60 68.39
N VAL A 88 49.45 -20.28 69.29
CA VAL A 88 48.02 -20.08 69.56
C VAL A 88 47.85 -19.28 70.85
N LYS A 89 47.16 -18.14 70.78
CA LYS A 89 46.83 -17.29 71.92
C LYS A 89 45.59 -17.73 72.67
N SER A 90 44.49 -17.89 71.87
CA SER A 90 43.22 -18.31 72.44
C SER A 90 42.44 -19.19 71.44
N VAL A 91 41.61 -20.05 72.00
CA VAL A 91 40.76 -20.96 71.21
C VAL A 91 39.33 -20.83 71.70
N GLU A 92 38.43 -20.66 70.78
CA GLU A 92 37.00 -20.65 71.02
C GLU A 92 36.39 -21.98 70.50
N ILE A 93 35.89 -22.81 71.39
CA ILE A 93 35.39 -24.13 71.04
C ILE A 93 33.86 -24.08 70.82
N GLY A 94 33.49 -24.15 69.54
CA GLY A 94 32.09 -24.24 69.08
C GLY A 94 31.58 -25.65 69.05
N SER A 95 30.30 -25.83 68.61
CA SER A 95 29.68 -27.19 68.53
C SER A 95 30.24 -27.99 67.35
N TYR A 96 30.67 -27.34 66.25
CA TYR A 96 31.14 -27.99 65.02
C TYR A 96 32.55 -27.56 64.61
N GLU A 97 32.99 -26.39 65.06
CA GLU A 97 34.26 -25.77 64.70
C GLU A 97 34.99 -25.22 65.91
N ILE A 98 36.30 -25.04 65.76
CA ILE A 98 37.19 -24.45 66.75
C ILE A 98 37.82 -23.25 66.07
N ASP A 99 37.56 -22.05 66.59
CA ASP A 99 38.15 -20.81 66.14
C ASP A 99 39.46 -20.55 66.89
N ILE A 100 40.51 -20.24 66.13
CA ILE A 100 41.89 -20.17 66.65
C ILE A 100 42.44 -18.76 66.42
N THR A 101 42.79 -18.11 67.50
CA THR A 101 43.47 -16.78 67.44
C THR A 101 44.96 -16.97 67.64
N PRO A 102 45.81 -16.63 66.68
CA PRO A 102 47.26 -16.80 66.80
C PRO A 102 47.91 -15.71 67.70
N VAL A 103 49.10 -16.03 68.26
CA VAL A 103 49.97 -15.10 68.99
C VAL A 103 50.66 -14.19 67.94
N THR A 104 50.39 -12.89 67.96
CA THR A 104 50.98 -11.93 67.01
C THR A 104 52.09 -11.19 67.55
N LYS A 105 53.20 -11.13 66.81
CA LYS A 105 54.39 -10.27 67.12
C LYS A 105 54.30 -8.91 66.45
N ASP A 106 53.38 -8.69 65.50
CA ASP A 106 53.26 -7.43 64.74
C ASP A 106 51.93 -6.74 65.00
N LYS A 107 51.94 -5.37 65.12
CA LYS A 107 50.75 -4.54 65.27
C LYS A 107 50.06 -4.26 63.90
N SER A 108 49.74 -5.30 63.11
CA SER A 108 48.96 -5.11 61.91
C SER A 108 47.47 -5.12 62.25
N PRO A 109 46.63 -4.22 61.69
CA PRO A 109 45.21 -4.19 61.95
C PRO A 109 44.42 -5.34 61.27
N TYR A 110 45.09 -6.16 60.45
CA TYR A 110 44.51 -7.32 59.78
C TYR A 110 45.26 -8.60 60.19
N GLN A 111 44.66 -9.36 61.07
CA GLN A 111 45.22 -10.64 61.51
C GLN A 111 44.34 -11.78 60.97
N PRO A 112 44.93 -12.78 60.32
CA PRO A 112 44.18 -13.96 59.94
C PRO A 112 43.81 -14.75 61.18
N THR A 113 42.53 -15.05 61.36
CA THR A 113 42.03 -16.04 62.28
C THR A 113 41.95 -17.38 61.57
N TYR A 114 42.28 -18.46 62.29
CA TYR A 114 42.19 -19.81 61.74
C TYR A 114 40.96 -20.51 62.33
N TYR A 115 40.39 -21.42 61.61
CA TYR A 115 39.37 -22.29 62.13
C TYR A 115 39.60 -23.74 61.65
N CYS A 116 39.21 -24.68 62.47
CA CYS A 116 39.24 -26.12 62.12
C CYS A 116 38.00 -26.82 62.59
N GLY A 117 37.64 -27.92 61.91
CA GLY A 117 36.54 -28.78 62.36
C GLY A 117 36.84 -29.41 63.72
N ARG A 118 35.83 -29.45 64.60
CA ARG A 118 35.93 -30.05 65.90
C ARG A 118 36.06 -31.56 65.79
N VAL A 119 37.12 -32.13 66.34
CA VAL A 119 37.32 -33.58 66.53
C VAL A 119 37.06 -33.96 68.01
N ALA A 120 36.46 -35.11 68.26
CA ALA A 120 36.26 -35.61 69.59
C ALA A 120 37.61 -36.13 70.13
N ASP A 121 38.35 -35.27 70.79
CA ASP A 121 39.66 -35.53 71.37
C ASP A 121 39.61 -35.16 72.84
N GLU A 122 39.74 -36.17 73.74
CA GLU A 122 39.69 -35.96 75.15
C GLU A 122 40.95 -35.32 75.70
N ASP A 123 42.06 -35.43 75.03
CA ASP A 123 43.37 -34.87 75.45
C ASP A 123 43.56 -33.41 75.00
N LEU A 124 42.68 -32.85 74.14
CA LEU A 124 42.78 -31.50 73.68
C LEU A 124 42.76 -30.45 74.80
N ILE A 125 41.81 -30.54 75.72
CA ILE A 125 41.64 -29.58 76.82
C ILE A 125 42.84 -29.62 77.80
N PRO A 126 43.32 -30.81 78.21
CA PRO A 126 44.55 -30.93 78.97
C PRO A 126 45.75 -30.28 78.26
N LEU A 127 45.94 -30.55 76.98
CA LEU A 127 47.07 -30.01 76.17
C LEU A 127 46.99 -28.49 76.05
N LEU A 128 45.82 -27.92 75.81
CA LEU A 128 45.65 -26.44 75.73
C LEU A 128 45.96 -25.75 77.07
N LYS A 129 45.55 -26.40 78.19
CA LYS A 129 45.88 -25.89 79.55
C LYS A 129 47.38 -25.95 79.84
N GLU A 130 48.06 -27.04 79.48
CA GLU A 130 49.49 -27.23 79.66
C GLU A 130 50.29 -26.19 78.89
N LYS A 131 49.83 -25.84 77.68
CA LYS A 131 50.48 -24.84 76.86
C LYS A 131 50.04 -23.40 77.11
N GLY A 132 49.13 -23.18 78.11
CA GLY A 132 48.71 -21.84 78.53
C GLY A 132 47.83 -21.10 77.58
N VAL A 133 47.12 -21.83 76.71
CA VAL A 133 46.19 -21.23 75.72
C VAL A 133 44.86 -20.91 76.44
N GLU A 134 44.35 -19.65 76.15
CA GLU A 134 43.07 -19.24 76.71
C GLU A 134 41.93 -19.99 76.01
N ILE A 135 41.01 -20.65 76.76
CA ILE A 135 39.91 -21.45 76.18
C ILE A 135 38.59 -20.74 76.41
N TYR A 136 37.89 -20.44 75.38
CA TYR A 136 36.51 -19.89 75.39
C TYR A 136 35.53 -20.93 74.90
N GLY A 137 34.36 -20.98 75.51
CA GLY A 137 33.21 -21.73 74.96
C GLY A 137 32.21 -20.76 74.25
N VAL A 138 31.71 -21.14 73.12
CA VAL A 138 30.66 -20.39 72.46
C VAL A 138 29.40 -20.38 73.28
N ILE A 139 28.98 -19.23 73.78
CA ILE A 139 27.65 -19.05 74.40
C ILE A 139 26.73 -18.61 73.22
N PRO A 140 25.74 -19.45 72.85
CA PRO A 140 24.85 -19.08 71.77
C PRO A 140 23.97 -17.89 72.19
N ASP A 141 24.28 -16.70 71.63
CA ASP A 141 23.45 -15.52 71.79
C ASP A 141 22.33 -15.54 70.74
N ASN A 142 21.22 -16.15 71.14
CA ASN A 142 20.05 -16.33 70.24
C ASN A 142 19.21 -15.07 70.08
N THR A 143 19.52 -13.94 70.73
CA THR A 143 18.60 -12.82 70.81
C THR A 143 18.89 -11.72 69.79
N SER A 144 20.08 -11.59 69.31
CA SER A 144 20.45 -10.52 68.39
C SER A 144 20.48 -10.94 66.90
N THR A 145 20.83 -12.19 66.63
CA THR A 145 21.06 -12.66 65.26
C THR A 145 19.76 -12.75 64.42
N TRP A 146 18.64 -13.17 65.01
CA TRP A 146 17.36 -13.25 64.28
C TRP A 146 16.77 -11.86 64.04
N ILE A 147 16.94 -10.86 64.90
CA ILE A 147 16.51 -9.48 64.71
C ILE A 147 17.26 -8.84 63.56
N TYR A 148 18.58 -9.00 63.47
CA TYR A 148 19.40 -8.51 62.36
C TYR A 148 19.00 -9.20 61.03
N SER A 149 18.75 -10.51 61.08
CA SER A 149 18.27 -11.25 59.88
C SER A 149 16.92 -10.76 59.38
N ILE A 150 15.93 -10.58 60.27
CA ILE A 150 14.63 -10.03 59.91
C ILE A 150 14.76 -8.59 59.41
N LEU A 151 15.59 -7.74 60.03
CA LEU A 151 15.77 -6.35 59.64
C LEU A 151 16.44 -6.24 58.27
N SER A 152 17.40 -7.13 57.98
CA SER A 152 18.07 -7.19 56.67
C SER A 152 17.15 -7.51 55.49
N TYR A 153 16.07 -8.27 55.73
CA TYR A 153 15.04 -8.57 54.72
C TYR A 153 13.90 -7.54 54.71
N LEU A 154 13.53 -7.00 55.87
CA LEU A 154 12.43 -6.06 56.02
C LEU A 154 12.76 -4.65 55.47
N ILE A 155 13.98 -4.14 55.68
CA ILE A 155 14.39 -2.83 55.23
C ILE A 155 14.35 -2.72 53.69
N PRO A 156 14.92 -3.66 52.89
CA PRO A 156 14.79 -3.61 51.41
C PRO A 156 13.34 -3.75 50.94
N LEU A 157 12.55 -4.56 51.61
CA LEU A 157 11.15 -4.78 51.24
C LEU A 157 10.28 -3.55 51.49
N VAL A 158 10.50 -2.82 52.58
CA VAL A 158 9.86 -1.54 52.89
C VAL A 158 10.33 -0.46 51.91
N LEU A 159 11.63 -0.42 51.58
CA LEU A 159 12.19 0.51 50.57
C LEU A 159 11.59 0.25 49.18
N ILE A 160 11.46 -1.01 48.78
CA ILE A 160 10.80 -1.38 47.52
C ILE A 160 9.33 -0.96 47.56
N TRP A 161 8.62 -1.16 48.66
CA TRP A 161 7.21 -0.75 48.81
C TRP A 161 7.03 0.76 48.77
N VAL A 162 7.89 1.53 49.40
CA VAL A 162 7.90 2.99 49.37
C VAL A 162 8.28 3.50 47.95
N LEU A 163 9.28 2.86 47.34
CA LEU A 163 9.67 3.17 45.97
C LEU A 163 8.55 2.87 44.98
N LEU A 164 7.91 1.71 45.09
CA LEU A 164 6.75 1.31 44.30
C LEU A 164 5.58 2.28 44.51
N GLY A 165 5.30 2.67 45.76
CA GLY A 165 4.29 3.67 46.09
C GLY A 165 4.60 5.05 45.52
N PHE A 166 5.86 5.47 45.55
CA PHE A 166 6.31 6.72 44.93
C PHE A 166 6.27 6.66 43.40
N LEU A 167 6.66 5.52 42.78
CA LEU A 167 6.50 5.29 41.34
C LEU A 167 5.01 5.26 40.96
N MET A 168 4.17 4.56 41.71
CA MET A 168 2.71 4.52 41.45
C MET A 168 2.07 5.91 41.61
N LYS A 169 2.51 6.73 42.58
CA LYS A 169 2.01 8.09 42.75
C LYS A 169 2.50 9.03 41.62
N ARG A 170 3.67 8.78 41.06
CA ARG A 170 4.24 9.51 39.92
C ARG A 170 3.70 8.99 38.56
N MET A 171 3.36 7.72 38.46
CA MET A 171 2.70 7.07 37.32
C MET A 171 1.18 7.19 37.37
N GLY A 172 0.60 7.44 38.55
CA GLY A 172 -0.86 7.53 38.76
C GLY A 172 -1.57 8.67 38.04
N GLY A 173 -0.83 9.54 37.34
CA GLY A 173 -1.40 10.50 36.39
C GLY A 173 -1.51 9.99 34.95
N GLY A 174 -0.90 8.84 34.60
CA GLY A 174 -0.82 8.34 33.23
C GLY A 174 -1.42 6.95 33.00
N ALA A 175 -1.45 6.08 34.02
CA ALA A 175 -1.85 4.68 33.83
C ALA A 175 -3.38 4.45 33.83
N MET A 176 -4.19 5.41 34.30
CA MET A 176 -5.66 5.40 34.12
C MET A 176 -6.10 6.06 32.82
N GLY A 177 -5.18 6.51 31.97
CA GLY A 177 -5.45 7.10 30.67
C GLY A 177 -5.35 6.13 29.49
N VAL A 178 -5.11 4.85 29.70
CA VAL A 178 -5.06 3.83 28.61
C VAL A 178 -6.41 3.65 27.92
N GLY A 179 -7.50 4.12 28.53
CA GLY A 179 -8.85 4.13 27.93
C GLY A 179 -9.26 5.43 27.22
N LYS A 180 -8.47 6.52 27.30
CA LYS A 180 -8.72 7.72 26.50
C LYS A 180 -7.84 7.68 25.27
N SER A 181 -8.33 7.00 24.24
CA SER A 181 -7.77 7.08 22.90
C SER A 181 -7.89 8.54 22.43
N ASN A 182 -6.75 9.20 22.22
CA ASN A 182 -6.66 10.43 21.42
C ASN A 182 -6.76 10.07 19.93
N ALA A 183 -7.71 9.22 19.56
CA ALA A 183 -8.07 9.06 18.15
C ALA A 183 -8.56 10.42 17.69
N LYS A 184 -7.86 11.03 16.77
CA LYS A 184 -8.30 12.25 16.10
C LYS A 184 -9.53 11.87 15.29
N VAL A 185 -10.70 12.04 15.88
CA VAL A 185 -11.96 12.02 15.14
C VAL A 185 -11.86 13.17 14.15
N TYR A 186 -11.78 12.87 12.86
CA TYR A 186 -11.81 13.89 11.82
C TYR A 186 -13.23 14.44 11.75
N VAL A 187 -13.42 15.63 12.32
CA VAL A 187 -14.68 16.36 12.25
C VAL A 187 -14.52 17.46 11.21
N GLU A 188 -15.13 17.29 10.07
CA GLU A 188 -15.29 18.36 9.08
C GLU A 188 -16.60 19.10 9.39
N LYS A 189 -16.51 20.33 9.86
CA LYS A 189 -17.71 21.15 10.17
C LYS A 189 -18.51 21.49 8.91
N GLN A 190 -17.83 21.61 7.77
CA GLN A 190 -18.41 21.78 6.44
C GLN A 190 -17.50 21.08 5.45
N THR A 191 -18.04 20.16 4.67
CA THR A 191 -17.27 19.39 3.69
C THR A 191 -16.94 20.19 2.42
N GLY A 192 -17.69 21.26 2.14
CA GLY A 192 -17.57 22.07 0.92
C GLY A 192 -17.97 21.34 -0.36
N VAL A 193 -18.28 20.05 -0.30
CA VAL A 193 -18.65 19.18 -1.44
C VAL A 193 -20.17 19.02 -1.45
N THR A 194 -20.80 19.14 -2.61
CA THR A 194 -22.25 18.98 -2.83
C THR A 194 -22.53 17.92 -3.91
N PHE A 195 -23.80 17.57 -4.14
CA PHE A 195 -24.16 16.65 -5.22
C PHE A 195 -23.78 17.15 -6.62
N LYS A 196 -23.51 18.45 -6.79
CA LYS A 196 -23.02 19.03 -8.04
C LYS A 196 -21.57 18.65 -8.36
N ASP A 197 -20.82 18.30 -7.33
CA ASP A 197 -19.41 17.89 -7.43
C ASP A 197 -19.28 16.38 -7.63
N VAL A 198 -20.40 15.63 -7.57
CA VAL A 198 -20.48 14.19 -7.84
C VAL A 198 -21.12 14.01 -9.20
N ALA A 199 -20.35 13.51 -10.15
CA ALA A 199 -20.85 13.22 -11.51
C ALA A 199 -21.43 11.81 -11.58
N GLY A 200 -22.44 11.60 -12.43
CA GLY A 200 -23.15 10.34 -12.56
C GLY A 200 -23.84 9.92 -11.26
N GLN A 201 -24.12 8.62 -11.08
CA GLN A 201 -24.70 8.04 -9.86
C GLN A 201 -26.10 8.62 -9.53
N ASP A 202 -26.92 8.87 -10.55
CA ASP A 202 -28.18 9.61 -10.40
C ASP A 202 -29.14 8.89 -9.44
N GLU A 203 -29.25 7.56 -9.48
CA GLU A 203 -30.09 6.74 -8.61
C GLU A 203 -29.60 6.76 -7.16
N ALA A 204 -28.27 6.73 -6.96
CA ALA A 204 -27.69 6.84 -5.64
C ALA A 204 -27.90 8.24 -5.04
N LYS A 205 -27.78 9.29 -5.85
CA LYS A 205 -28.07 10.68 -5.44
C LYS A 205 -29.53 10.86 -5.07
N GLU A 206 -30.48 10.33 -5.88
CA GLU A 206 -31.90 10.40 -5.59
C GLU A 206 -32.22 9.74 -4.24
N SER A 207 -31.71 8.51 -4.02
CA SER A 207 -31.87 7.80 -2.75
C SER A 207 -31.31 8.57 -1.55
N LEU A 208 -30.18 9.27 -1.76
CA LEU A 208 -29.53 10.07 -0.71
C LEU A 208 -30.18 11.44 -0.53
N GLN A 209 -30.81 12.01 -1.56
CA GLN A 209 -31.58 13.24 -1.46
C GLN A 209 -32.77 13.10 -0.48
N GLU A 210 -33.41 11.93 -0.44
CA GLU A 210 -34.43 11.64 0.57
C GLU A 210 -33.85 11.68 1.98
N VAL A 211 -32.61 11.21 2.16
CA VAL A 211 -31.90 11.25 3.44
C VAL A 211 -31.55 12.68 3.84
N VAL A 212 -31.16 13.52 2.89
CA VAL A 212 -30.91 14.97 3.09
C VAL A 212 -32.19 15.69 3.49
N ASP A 213 -33.31 15.48 2.77
CA ASP A 213 -34.62 16.10 3.10
C ASP A 213 -35.05 15.69 4.51
N PHE A 214 -34.80 14.46 4.89
CA PHE A 214 -35.06 13.98 6.24
C PHE A 214 -34.25 14.74 7.31
N LEU A 215 -32.94 14.94 7.11
CA LEU A 215 -32.09 15.67 8.07
C LEU A 215 -32.56 17.11 8.23
N HIS A 216 -33.12 17.73 7.17
CA HIS A 216 -33.69 19.08 7.22
C HIS A 216 -35.08 19.13 7.86
N ASN A 217 -35.93 18.13 7.55
CA ASN A 217 -37.36 18.18 7.89
C ASN A 217 -37.86 16.92 8.61
N PRO A 218 -37.24 16.51 9.76
CA PRO A 218 -37.57 15.23 10.42
C PRO A 218 -39.05 15.14 10.87
N LYS A 219 -39.67 16.27 11.19
CA LYS A 219 -41.07 16.32 11.64
C LYS A 219 -42.05 15.90 10.54
N LYS A 220 -41.83 16.29 9.28
CA LYS A 220 -42.67 15.94 8.13
C LYS A 220 -42.86 14.43 7.98
N TYR A 221 -41.78 13.66 8.24
CA TYR A 221 -41.81 12.23 8.16
C TYR A 221 -42.46 11.56 9.37
N SER A 222 -42.20 12.08 10.57
CA SER A 222 -42.79 11.55 11.81
C SER A 222 -44.30 11.80 11.93
N GLU A 223 -44.83 12.88 11.36
CA GLU A 223 -46.26 13.20 11.34
C GLU A 223 -47.11 12.19 10.53
N ILE A 224 -46.51 11.58 9.50
CA ILE A 224 -47.15 10.55 8.67
C ILE A 224 -46.90 9.15 9.26
N GLY A 225 -46.07 9.03 10.31
CA GLY A 225 -45.70 7.73 10.92
C GLY A 225 -44.58 6.99 10.20
N ALA A 226 -43.88 7.68 9.30
CA ALA A 226 -42.70 7.09 8.62
C ALA A 226 -41.56 6.88 9.64
N LYS A 227 -41.01 5.68 9.64
CA LYS A 227 -39.81 5.37 10.44
C LYS A 227 -38.56 5.73 9.63
N LEU A 228 -37.71 6.47 10.26
CA LEU A 228 -36.49 7.01 9.69
C LEU A 228 -35.39 5.96 9.65
N PRO A 229 -34.65 5.82 8.55
CA PRO A 229 -33.51 4.93 8.53
C PRO A 229 -32.45 5.43 9.53
N LYS A 230 -31.92 4.51 10.35
CA LYS A 230 -30.81 4.82 11.24
C LYS A 230 -29.49 4.94 10.48
N GLY A 231 -29.37 4.20 9.39
CA GLY A 231 -28.17 4.20 8.58
C GLY A 231 -28.42 3.77 7.15
N ALA A 232 -27.50 4.20 6.27
CA ALA A 232 -27.41 3.73 4.90
C ALA A 232 -26.02 3.15 4.61
N LEU A 233 -25.99 2.06 3.86
CA LEU A 233 -24.77 1.37 3.44
C LEU A 233 -24.53 1.64 1.95
N LEU A 234 -23.44 2.32 1.62
CA LEU A 234 -22.94 2.53 0.26
C LEU A 234 -22.17 1.30 -0.17
N VAL A 235 -22.59 0.65 -1.23
CA VAL A 235 -22.03 -0.62 -1.72
C VAL A 235 -21.61 -0.45 -3.17
N GLY A 236 -20.42 -0.90 -3.53
CA GLY A 236 -19.96 -0.89 -4.93
C GLY A 236 -18.46 -1.05 -5.07
N PRO A 237 -17.96 -1.10 -6.31
CA PRO A 237 -16.53 -1.28 -6.60
C PRO A 237 -15.66 -0.18 -5.97
N PRO A 238 -14.36 -0.43 -5.73
CA PRO A 238 -13.44 0.63 -5.34
C PRO A 238 -13.35 1.71 -6.44
N GLY A 239 -13.11 2.96 -6.05
CA GLY A 239 -12.97 4.06 -6.99
C GLY A 239 -14.26 4.65 -7.58
N THR A 240 -15.44 4.16 -7.19
CA THR A 240 -16.75 4.67 -7.68
C THR A 240 -17.22 5.96 -6.97
N GLY A 241 -16.47 6.46 -5.99
CA GLY A 241 -16.78 7.73 -5.32
C GLY A 241 -17.66 7.63 -4.08
N LYS A 242 -17.77 6.46 -3.43
CA LYS A 242 -18.59 6.25 -2.22
C LYS A 242 -18.28 7.26 -1.10
N THR A 243 -17.01 7.48 -0.80
CA THR A 243 -16.56 8.45 0.20
C THR A 243 -16.88 9.89 -0.21
N LEU A 244 -16.73 10.22 -1.50
CA LEU A 244 -17.10 11.53 -2.05
C LEU A 244 -18.61 11.78 -1.95
N LEU A 245 -19.39 10.78 -2.28
CA LEU A 245 -20.86 10.83 -2.19
C LEU A 245 -21.33 11.03 -0.74
N ALA A 246 -20.71 10.34 0.23
CA ALA A 246 -21.00 10.55 1.65
C ALA A 246 -20.68 11.99 2.12
N LYS A 247 -19.57 12.56 1.67
CA LYS A 247 -19.21 13.97 1.90
C LYS A 247 -20.20 14.93 1.26
N ALA A 248 -20.67 14.62 0.05
CA ALA A 248 -21.66 15.42 -0.66
C ALA A 248 -23.01 15.45 0.08
N VAL A 249 -23.44 14.33 0.66
CA VAL A 249 -24.64 14.29 1.52
C VAL A 249 -24.52 15.26 2.69
N ALA A 250 -23.39 15.27 3.37
CA ALA A 250 -23.16 16.15 4.52
C ALA A 250 -23.10 17.63 4.11
N GLY A 251 -22.48 17.92 2.96
CA GLY A 251 -22.43 19.29 2.42
C GLY A 251 -23.77 19.79 1.95
N GLU A 252 -24.57 18.96 1.31
CA GLU A 252 -25.94 19.29 0.89
C GLU A 252 -26.86 19.50 2.10
N ALA A 253 -26.74 18.62 3.11
CA ALA A 253 -27.45 18.75 4.38
C ALA A 253 -26.92 19.87 5.28
N LYS A 254 -25.73 20.42 5.01
CA LYS A 254 -25.02 21.45 5.80
C LYS A 254 -24.85 21.06 7.27
N VAL A 255 -24.53 19.79 7.51
CA VAL A 255 -24.33 19.23 8.85
C VAL A 255 -22.86 18.79 9.04
N PRO A 256 -22.37 18.73 10.30
CA PRO A 256 -21.05 18.19 10.60
C PRO A 256 -20.87 16.75 10.12
N PHE A 257 -19.69 16.45 9.60
CA PHE A 257 -19.31 15.15 9.06
C PHE A 257 -18.20 14.53 9.89
N PHE A 258 -18.47 13.39 10.51
CA PHE A 258 -17.52 12.61 11.28
C PHE A 258 -17.06 11.45 10.43
N SER A 259 -15.81 11.44 10.00
CA SER A 259 -15.27 10.39 9.14
C SER A 259 -14.21 9.57 9.84
N LEU A 260 -14.36 8.23 9.78
CA LEU A 260 -13.36 7.26 10.24
C LEU A 260 -13.30 6.09 9.26
N ALA A 261 -12.11 5.47 9.14
CA ALA A 261 -11.98 4.20 8.46
C ALA A 261 -12.31 3.04 9.42
N GLY A 262 -12.87 1.96 8.92
CA GLY A 262 -13.12 0.75 9.72
C GLY A 262 -11.85 0.19 10.36
N SER A 263 -10.71 0.34 9.69
CA SER A 263 -9.38 -0.01 10.21
C SER A 263 -8.97 0.79 11.46
N ASP A 264 -9.46 2.02 11.62
CA ASP A 264 -9.16 2.87 12.79
C ASP A 264 -9.71 2.29 14.10
N PHE A 265 -10.68 1.40 14.02
CA PHE A 265 -11.25 0.70 15.17
C PHE A 265 -10.54 -0.61 15.51
N VAL A 266 -9.63 -1.08 14.65
CA VAL A 266 -8.90 -2.34 14.87
C VAL A 266 -7.59 -2.03 15.60
N GLU A 267 -7.46 -2.53 16.83
CA GLU A 267 -6.28 -2.31 17.67
C GLU A 267 -5.76 -3.63 18.22
N MET A 268 -4.51 -3.64 18.69
CA MET A 268 -3.92 -4.84 19.31
C MET A 268 -4.46 -5.12 20.71
N PHE A 269 -5.03 -4.11 21.37
CA PHE A 269 -5.54 -4.23 22.76
C PHE A 269 -7.05 -4.35 22.78
N VAL A 270 -7.53 -5.42 23.38
CA VAL A 270 -8.96 -5.71 23.51
C VAL A 270 -9.69 -4.57 24.23
N GLY A 271 -10.79 -4.09 23.64
CA GLY A 271 -11.65 -3.06 24.22
C GLY A 271 -11.31 -1.62 23.81
N VAL A 272 -10.19 -1.36 23.16
CA VAL A 272 -9.83 0.00 22.68
C VAL A 272 -10.73 0.41 21.53
N GLY A 273 -10.95 -0.46 20.54
CA GLY A 273 -11.86 -0.22 19.43
C GLY A 273 -13.30 0.06 19.92
N ALA A 274 -13.80 -0.74 20.82
CA ALA A 274 -15.12 -0.51 21.42
C ALA A 274 -15.22 0.82 22.18
N SER A 275 -14.14 1.28 22.82
CA SER A 275 -14.10 2.60 23.47
C SER A 275 -14.15 3.73 22.43
N ARG A 276 -13.43 3.59 21.31
CA ARG A 276 -13.47 4.58 20.20
C ARG A 276 -14.87 4.72 19.60
N VAL A 277 -15.56 3.60 19.38
CA VAL A 277 -16.96 3.63 18.92
C VAL A 277 -17.81 4.42 19.87
N ARG A 278 -17.74 4.15 21.19
CA ARG A 278 -18.49 4.87 22.22
C ARG A 278 -18.19 6.37 22.23
N ASP A 279 -16.91 6.74 22.14
CA ASP A 279 -16.48 8.14 22.17
C ASP A 279 -16.92 8.89 20.92
N LEU A 280 -16.86 8.24 19.73
CA LEU A 280 -17.38 8.77 18.47
C LEU A 280 -18.87 9.10 18.58
N PHE A 281 -19.70 8.14 19.02
CA PHE A 281 -21.15 8.35 19.13
C PHE A 281 -21.49 9.42 20.17
N LYS A 282 -20.79 9.48 21.31
CA LYS A 282 -20.96 10.54 22.31
C LYS A 282 -20.64 11.92 21.75
N GLU A 283 -19.59 12.04 20.95
CA GLU A 283 -19.20 13.31 20.37
C GLU A 283 -20.17 13.74 19.26
N ALA A 284 -20.58 12.80 18.41
CA ALA A 284 -21.58 13.04 17.38
C ALA A 284 -22.93 13.47 17.97
N GLN A 285 -23.39 12.83 19.04
CA GLN A 285 -24.63 13.20 19.74
C GLN A 285 -24.62 14.62 20.29
N LYS A 286 -23.45 15.16 20.67
CA LYS A 286 -23.33 16.56 21.13
C LYS A 286 -23.44 17.56 19.99
N GLN A 287 -23.09 17.15 18.78
CA GLN A 287 -23.06 17.99 17.58
C GLN A 287 -24.22 17.70 16.61
N ALA A 288 -25.22 16.96 17.06
CA ALA A 288 -26.40 16.66 16.24
C ALA A 288 -27.19 17.97 15.90
N PRO A 289 -27.71 18.14 14.66
CA PRO A 289 -27.71 17.10 13.59
C PRO A 289 -26.34 16.91 12.93
N CYS A 290 -25.96 15.67 12.66
CA CYS A 290 -24.66 15.34 12.04
C CYS A 290 -24.69 13.96 11.36
N ILE A 291 -23.67 13.70 10.54
CA ILE A 291 -23.46 12.42 9.87
C ILE A 291 -22.20 11.76 10.42
N ILE A 292 -22.30 10.48 10.80
CA ILE A 292 -21.17 9.60 11.05
C ILE A 292 -20.94 8.78 9.78
N PHE A 293 -19.73 8.81 9.24
CA PHE A 293 -19.34 8.01 8.11
C PHE A 293 -18.24 7.03 8.51
N ILE A 294 -18.46 5.75 8.20
CA ILE A 294 -17.50 4.66 8.44
C ILE A 294 -17.13 4.09 7.08
N ASP A 295 -15.92 4.41 6.63
CA ASP A 295 -15.40 3.81 5.39
C ASP A 295 -14.84 2.42 5.68
N GLU A 296 -14.83 1.53 4.67
CA GLU A 296 -14.33 0.17 4.78
C GLU A 296 -14.88 -0.59 6.01
N ILE A 297 -16.20 -0.52 6.22
CA ILE A 297 -16.83 -1.12 7.40
C ILE A 297 -16.59 -2.62 7.51
N ASP A 298 -16.26 -3.30 6.43
CA ASP A 298 -15.90 -4.72 6.40
C ASP A 298 -14.64 -5.05 7.21
N ALA A 299 -13.79 -4.06 7.54
CA ALA A 299 -12.66 -4.25 8.44
C ALA A 299 -13.10 -4.70 9.85
N ILE A 300 -14.26 -4.23 10.34
CA ILE A 300 -14.84 -4.58 11.64
C ILE A 300 -16.10 -5.41 11.54
N GLY A 301 -16.82 -5.30 10.41
CA GLY A 301 -18.14 -5.89 10.20
C GLY A 301 -18.15 -7.31 9.64
N LYS A 302 -17.01 -8.00 9.55
CA LYS A 302 -16.91 -9.33 8.95
C LYS A 302 -17.69 -10.38 9.77
N SER A 303 -18.41 -11.26 9.07
CA SER A 303 -19.16 -12.36 9.67
C SER A 303 -18.24 -13.35 10.39
N ARG A 304 -18.78 -14.03 11.39
CA ARG A 304 -18.06 -14.98 12.25
C ARG A 304 -17.65 -16.22 11.46
N ASP A 305 -16.36 -16.39 11.22
CA ASP A 305 -15.80 -17.64 10.69
C ASP A 305 -15.42 -18.54 11.88
N THR A 306 -16.21 -19.58 12.11
CA THR A 306 -16.07 -20.52 13.22
C THR A 306 -14.81 -21.38 13.16
N ARG A 307 -14.00 -21.28 12.10
CA ARG A 307 -12.84 -22.17 11.87
C ARG A 307 -11.50 -21.65 12.41
N TYR A 308 -11.40 -20.36 12.75
CA TYR A 308 -10.17 -19.78 13.31
C TYR A 308 -10.52 -18.90 14.51
N GLY A 309 -10.38 -19.44 15.71
CA GLY A 309 -10.49 -18.68 16.95
C GLY A 309 -9.44 -17.57 17.00
N GLY A 310 -9.88 -16.32 17.21
CA GLY A 310 -8.94 -15.28 17.54
C GLY A 310 -9.17 -13.89 16.95
N ASN A 311 -10.38 -13.34 17.02
CA ASN A 311 -10.57 -11.89 16.78
C ASN A 311 -11.58 -11.30 17.80
N ASP A 312 -11.37 -11.59 19.08
CA ASP A 312 -12.23 -11.11 20.19
C ASP A 312 -12.37 -9.58 20.17
N GLU A 313 -11.35 -8.84 19.73
CA GLU A 313 -11.36 -7.39 19.68
C GLU A 313 -12.27 -6.84 18.59
N ARG A 314 -12.21 -7.40 17.36
CA ARG A 314 -13.11 -7.00 16.27
C ARG A 314 -14.56 -7.31 16.60
N GLU A 315 -14.82 -8.48 17.16
CA GLU A 315 -16.16 -8.89 17.57
C GLU A 315 -16.71 -7.98 18.69
N GLN A 316 -15.89 -7.61 19.65
CA GLN A 316 -16.26 -6.68 20.71
C GLN A 316 -16.55 -5.29 20.15
N THR A 317 -15.76 -4.82 19.20
CA THR A 317 -15.96 -3.54 18.51
C THR A 317 -17.23 -3.53 17.69
N LEU A 318 -17.48 -4.59 16.91
CA LEU A 318 -18.74 -4.77 16.17
C LEU A 318 -19.95 -4.78 17.11
N ASN A 319 -19.92 -5.55 18.19
CA ASN A 319 -21.00 -5.61 19.16
C ASN A 319 -21.24 -4.22 19.81
N GLN A 320 -20.20 -3.46 20.08
CA GLN A 320 -20.34 -2.09 20.58
C GLN A 320 -20.99 -1.17 19.52
N LEU A 321 -20.56 -1.27 18.26
CA LEU A 321 -21.18 -0.51 17.15
C LEU A 321 -22.68 -0.82 17.05
N LEU A 322 -23.03 -2.11 17.07
CA LEU A 322 -24.43 -2.54 17.04
C LEU A 322 -25.23 -1.99 18.24
N ALA A 323 -24.65 -2.00 19.45
CA ALA A 323 -25.27 -1.46 20.64
C ALA A 323 -25.50 0.05 20.57
N GLU A 324 -24.51 0.82 20.06
CA GLU A 324 -24.66 2.27 19.84
C GLU A 324 -25.70 2.57 18.77
N MET A 325 -25.73 1.80 17.67
CA MET A 325 -26.75 1.92 16.62
C MET A 325 -28.16 1.64 17.13
N ASP A 326 -28.32 0.66 18.01
CA ASP A 326 -29.64 0.36 18.60
C ASP A 326 -30.06 1.41 19.62
N GLY A 327 -29.10 2.02 20.32
CA GLY A 327 -29.33 2.91 21.46
C GLY A 327 -29.54 4.38 21.12
N PHE A 328 -29.22 4.86 19.89
CA PHE A 328 -29.40 6.26 19.59
C PHE A 328 -30.82 6.60 19.07
N ASP A 329 -31.21 7.82 19.34
CA ASP A 329 -32.50 8.37 18.95
C ASP A 329 -32.37 9.14 17.62
N THR A 330 -33.03 8.64 16.57
CA THR A 330 -33.03 9.25 15.23
C THR A 330 -33.71 10.63 15.19
N SER A 331 -34.58 10.93 16.15
CA SER A 331 -35.25 12.22 16.21
C SER A 331 -34.29 13.40 16.42
N LYS A 332 -33.08 13.15 16.91
CA LYS A 332 -32.01 14.15 17.10
C LYS A 332 -31.24 14.50 15.82
N GLY A 333 -31.56 13.86 14.68
CA GLY A 333 -30.91 14.13 13.40
C GLY A 333 -29.50 13.49 13.26
N LEU A 334 -29.24 12.37 13.96
CA LEU A 334 -28.03 11.60 13.78
C LEU A 334 -28.26 10.53 12.70
N LEU A 335 -27.42 10.51 11.69
CA LEU A 335 -27.41 9.52 10.62
C LEU A 335 -26.07 8.82 10.54
N ILE A 336 -26.08 7.52 10.27
CA ILE A 336 -24.87 6.74 10.04
C ILE A 336 -24.82 6.35 8.57
N LEU A 337 -23.73 6.72 7.89
CA LEU A 337 -23.39 6.22 6.58
C LEU A 337 -22.21 5.26 6.72
N ALA A 338 -22.23 4.17 6.00
CA ALA A 338 -21.05 3.30 5.89
C ALA A 338 -20.77 2.97 4.43
N ALA A 339 -19.53 2.64 4.10
CA ALA A 339 -19.14 2.20 2.78
C ALA A 339 -18.41 0.87 2.84
N THR A 340 -18.63 0.02 1.84
CA THR A 340 -17.91 -1.23 1.66
C THR A 340 -17.81 -1.61 0.18
N ASN A 341 -16.72 -2.28 -0.15
CA ASN A 341 -16.54 -2.95 -1.45
C ASN A 341 -16.94 -4.44 -1.37
N ARG A 342 -17.24 -4.95 -0.17
CA ARG A 342 -17.44 -6.38 0.10
C ARG A 342 -18.69 -6.61 0.96
N PRO A 343 -19.89 -6.38 0.43
CA PRO A 343 -21.13 -6.53 1.20
C PRO A 343 -21.38 -7.97 1.65
N GLU A 344 -20.86 -8.95 0.91
CA GLU A 344 -21.02 -10.38 1.16
C GLU A 344 -20.33 -10.87 2.43
N VAL A 345 -19.25 -10.20 2.88
CA VAL A 345 -18.52 -10.57 4.10
C VAL A 345 -19.12 -9.99 5.36
N LEU A 346 -20.07 -9.03 5.23
CA LEU A 346 -20.64 -8.35 6.38
C LEU A 346 -21.54 -9.25 7.22
N ASP A 347 -21.46 -9.08 8.54
CA ASP A 347 -22.36 -9.73 9.48
C ASP A 347 -23.81 -9.31 9.21
N LYS A 348 -24.69 -10.29 9.05
CA LYS A 348 -26.13 -10.08 8.80
C LYS A 348 -26.79 -9.22 9.88
N ALA A 349 -26.22 -9.14 11.08
CA ALA A 349 -26.70 -8.28 12.15
C ALA A 349 -26.61 -6.79 11.81
N LEU A 350 -25.62 -6.35 11.04
CA LEU A 350 -25.51 -4.97 10.55
C LEU A 350 -26.63 -4.60 9.59
N LEU A 351 -27.13 -5.57 8.84
CA LEU A 351 -28.10 -5.39 7.76
C LEU A 351 -29.56 -5.56 8.22
N ARG A 352 -29.80 -5.73 9.55
CA ARG A 352 -31.14 -5.84 10.10
C ARG A 352 -31.83 -4.47 10.15
N PRO A 353 -33.19 -4.42 9.98
CA PRO A 353 -33.95 -3.19 10.19
C PRO A 353 -33.63 -2.52 11.53
N GLY A 354 -33.49 -1.19 11.50
CA GLY A 354 -33.05 -0.41 12.65
C GLY A 354 -31.56 -0.20 12.75
N ARG A 355 -30.79 -0.58 11.72
CA ARG A 355 -29.33 -0.39 11.62
C ARG A 355 -28.98 0.18 10.24
N PHE A 356 -28.34 -0.59 9.34
CA PHE A 356 -28.20 -0.20 7.94
C PHE A 356 -29.45 -0.64 7.15
N ASP A 357 -30.50 0.13 7.29
CA ASP A 357 -31.81 -0.17 6.72
C ASP A 357 -31.83 -0.04 5.20
N ARG A 358 -31.01 0.87 4.67
CA ARG A 358 -30.95 1.14 3.24
C ARG A 358 -29.59 0.70 2.69
N ARG A 359 -29.62 -0.01 1.57
CA ARG A 359 -28.45 -0.29 0.75
C ARG A 359 -28.54 0.56 -0.51
N ILE A 360 -27.50 1.35 -0.74
CA ILE A 360 -27.39 2.25 -1.88
C ILE A 360 -26.25 1.73 -2.73
N ILE A 361 -26.57 1.30 -3.94
CA ILE A 361 -25.59 0.79 -4.90
C ILE A 361 -24.89 2.00 -5.54
N VAL A 362 -23.59 2.00 -5.53
CA VAL A 362 -22.72 3.00 -6.18
C VAL A 362 -21.87 2.24 -7.19
N ASP A 363 -22.47 1.98 -8.34
CA ASP A 363 -21.88 1.13 -9.37
C ASP A 363 -20.89 1.89 -10.26
N LYS A 364 -20.31 1.19 -11.23
CA LYS A 364 -19.50 1.81 -12.28
C LYS A 364 -20.36 2.78 -13.08
N PRO A 365 -19.81 3.95 -13.48
CA PRO A 365 -20.58 4.91 -14.26
C PRO A 365 -20.90 4.36 -15.67
N ASP A 366 -22.11 4.58 -16.15
CA ASP A 366 -22.54 4.39 -17.54
C ASP A 366 -21.88 5.44 -18.46
N LEU A 367 -22.13 5.39 -19.75
CA LEU A 367 -21.58 6.32 -20.73
C LEU A 367 -21.82 7.79 -20.34
N LYS A 368 -23.07 8.13 -19.94
CA LYS A 368 -23.42 9.48 -19.51
C LYS A 368 -22.67 9.85 -18.23
N GLY A 369 -22.62 8.98 -17.25
CA GLY A 369 -21.90 9.19 -15.99
C GLY A 369 -20.40 9.33 -16.18
N ARG A 370 -19.78 8.59 -17.13
CA ARG A 370 -18.39 8.75 -17.47
C ARG A 370 -18.12 10.12 -18.11
N LEU A 371 -18.95 10.53 -19.05
CA LEU A 371 -18.85 11.86 -19.66
C LEU A 371 -18.98 12.98 -18.63
N GLU A 372 -19.95 12.89 -17.74
CA GLU A 372 -20.12 13.86 -16.66
C GLU A 372 -18.92 13.87 -15.71
N THR A 373 -18.38 12.69 -15.36
CA THR A 373 -17.19 12.56 -14.52
C THR A 373 -15.97 13.21 -15.20
N LEU A 374 -15.75 12.95 -16.48
CA LEU A 374 -14.70 13.58 -17.25
C LEU A 374 -14.86 15.11 -17.28
N LYS A 375 -16.07 15.63 -17.51
CA LYS A 375 -16.36 17.06 -17.46
C LYS A 375 -16.10 17.70 -16.10
N VAL A 376 -16.41 17.01 -15.00
CA VAL A 376 -16.14 17.51 -13.65
C VAL A 376 -14.63 17.59 -13.39
N HIS A 377 -13.86 16.56 -13.73
CA HIS A 377 -12.42 16.55 -13.53
C HIS A 377 -11.63 17.40 -14.52
N SER A 378 -12.22 17.72 -15.68
CA SER A 378 -11.61 18.62 -16.67
C SER A 378 -11.85 20.11 -16.41
N LYS A 379 -12.74 20.46 -15.48
CA LYS A 379 -13.16 21.83 -15.22
C LYS A 379 -12.01 22.80 -14.91
N ASP A 380 -11.01 22.34 -14.21
CA ASP A 380 -9.84 23.14 -13.81
C ASP A 380 -8.61 22.86 -14.68
N VAL A 381 -8.76 22.07 -15.76
CA VAL A 381 -7.69 21.70 -16.69
C VAL A 381 -7.88 22.48 -18.00
N MET A 382 -6.82 23.14 -18.47
CA MET A 382 -6.85 23.82 -19.74
C MET A 382 -6.79 22.80 -20.88
N MET A 383 -7.86 22.70 -21.65
CA MET A 383 -7.97 21.83 -22.82
C MET A 383 -8.01 22.67 -24.12
N ASP A 384 -7.52 22.11 -25.19
CA ASP A 384 -7.62 22.72 -26.51
C ASP A 384 -8.90 22.29 -27.26
N GLU A 385 -9.10 22.84 -28.45
CA GLU A 385 -10.29 22.60 -29.27
C GLU A 385 -10.33 21.18 -29.88
N THR A 386 -9.23 20.42 -29.82
CA THR A 386 -9.15 19.05 -30.38
C THR A 386 -9.76 18.02 -29.45
N VAL A 387 -10.02 18.39 -28.18
CA VAL A 387 -10.47 17.44 -27.13
C VAL A 387 -11.94 17.10 -27.33
N ASP A 388 -12.19 15.81 -27.56
CA ASP A 388 -13.52 15.19 -27.60
C ASP A 388 -13.71 14.27 -26.40
N LEU A 389 -14.42 14.77 -25.37
CA LEU A 389 -14.72 14.02 -24.16
C LEU A 389 -15.81 12.96 -24.37
N ASP A 390 -16.68 13.11 -25.38
CA ASP A 390 -17.71 12.11 -25.70
C ASP A 390 -17.06 10.85 -26.26
N ALA A 391 -16.11 11.02 -27.19
CA ALA A 391 -15.33 9.91 -27.73
C ALA A 391 -14.47 9.23 -26.65
N LEU A 392 -13.88 10.00 -25.72
CA LEU A 392 -13.14 9.45 -24.58
C LEU A 392 -14.06 8.67 -23.65
N ALA A 393 -15.26 9.17 -23.34
CA ALA A 393 -16.22 8.50 -22.50
C ALA A 393 -16.64 7.14 -23.08
N LEU A 394 -16.79 7.05 -24.39
CA LEU A 394 -17.08 5.79 -25.09
C LEU A 394 -15.90 4.81 -24.97
N ALA A 395 -14.68 5.27 -25.23
CA ALA A 395 -13.46 4.46 -25.16
C ALA A 395 -13.17 3.92 -23.74
N THR A 396 -13.66 4.61 -22.70
CA THR A 396 -13.41 4.28 -21.28
C THR A 396 -14.48 3.39 -20.65
N ALA A 397 -15.19 2.57 -21.45
CA ALA A 397 -16.18 1.62 -20.95
C ALA A 397 -15.60 0.72 -19.83
N GLY A 398 -16.33 0.60 -18.72
CA GLY A 398 -15.95 -0.24 -17.58
C GLY A 398 -14.94 0.38 -16.59
N LEU A 399 -14.38 1.57 -16.87
CA LEU A 399 -13.54 2.29 -15.91
C LEU A 399 -14.37 2.96 -14.82
N VAL A 400 -13.74 3.16 -13.65
CA VAL A 400 -14.38 3.83 -12.51
C VAL A 400 -13.99 5.31 -12.43
N GLY A 401 -14.71 6.08 -11.60
CA GLY A 401 -14.49 7.53 -11.47
C GLY A 401 -13.04 7.91 -11.10
N SER A 402 -12.37 7.13 -10.26
CA SER A 402 -10.96 7.35 -9.91
C SER A 402 -10.02 7.19 -11.09
N ASP A 403 -10.30 6.25 -12.00
CA ASP A 403 -9.47 6.00 -13.18
C ASP A 403 -9.62 7.16 -14.17
N LEU A 404 -10.86 7.64 -14.37
CA LEU A 404 -11.16 8.81 -15.21
C LEU A 404 -10.49 10.09 -14.68
N ALA A 405 -10.53 10.30 -13.36
CA ALA A 405 -9.83 11.42 -12.72
C ALA A 405 -8.31 11.33 -12.90
N ASN A 406 -7.75 10.13 -12.70
CA ASN A 406 -6.32 9.90 -12.92
C ASN A 406 -5.91 10.13 -14.37
N MET A 407 -6.75 9.72 -15.32
CA MET A 407 -6.52 9.92 -16.74
C MET A 407 -6.42 11.40 -17.12
N ILE A 408 -7.35 12.24 -16.65
CA ILE A 408 -7.30 13.69 -16.88
C ILE A 408 -6.03 14.29 -16.26
N ASN A 409 -5.65 13.85 -15.06
CA ASN A 409 -4.43 14.32 -14.40
C ASN A 409 -3.16 13.90 -15.15
N GLU A 410 -3.06 12.64 -15.58
CA GLU A 410 -1.91 12.16 -16.37
C GLU A 410 -1.80 12.87 -17.72
N ALA A 411 -2.94 13.18 -18.38
CA ALA A 411 -2.96 13.96 -19.61
C ALA A 411 -2.42 15.39 -19.40
N ALA A 412 -2.82 16.03 -18.27
CA ALA A 412 -2.30 17.36 -17.92
C ALA A 412 -0.79 17.31 -17.63
N ILE A 413 -0.31 16.29 -16.91
CA ILE A 413 1.12 16.07 -16.66
C ILE A 413 1.87 15.86 -17.97
N ASN A 414 1.29 15.10 -18.92
CA ASN A 414 1.91 14.84 -20.22
C ASN A 414 2.02 16.12 -21.07
N ALA A 415 0.98 16.96 -21.09
CA ALA A 415 1.02 18.25 -21.75
C ALA A 415 2.16 19.14 -21.23
N VAL A 416 2.29 19.25 -19.89
CA VAL A 416 3.36 20.04 -19.24
C VAL A 416 4.75 19.47 -19.56
N LYS A 417 4.90 18.15 -19.52
CA LYS A 417 6.16 17.46 -19.84
C LYS A 417 6.61 17.73 -21.27
N ASN A 418 5.65 17.88 -22.17
CA ASN A 418 5.90 18.24 -23.58
C ASN A 418 5.96 19.76 -23.83
N GLY A 419 6.04 20.58 -22.78
CA GLY A 419 6.19 22.04 -22.86
C GLY A 419 4.93 22.79 -23.29
N ARG A 420 3.76 22.16 -23.28
CA ARG A 420 2.47 22.72 -23.66
C ARG A 420 1.69 23.24 -22.46
N LYS A 421 0.82 24.20 -22.69
CA LYS A 421 -0.06 24.80 -21.67
C LYS A 421 -1.48 24.23 -21.70
N PHE A 422 -1.82 23.52 -22.76
CA PHE A 422 -3.15 22.95 -22.99
C PHE A 422 -3.02 21.46 -23.24
N VAL A 423 -3.97 20.71 -22.72
CA VAL A 423 -4.16 19.28 -22.99
C VAL A 423 -4.83 19.13 -24.34
N ASN A 424 -4.30 18.29 -25.20
CA ASN A 424 -4.91 17.93 -26.48
C ASN A 424 -5.40 16.47 -26.48
N GLN A 425 -6.03 16.06 -27.57
CA GLN A 425 -6.56 14.70 -27.71
C GLN A 425 -5.47 13.62 -27.61
N ALA A 426 -4.25 13.91 -28.09
CA ALA A 426 -3.13 12.96 -28.01
C ALA A 426 -2.67 12.70 -26.55
N ASP A 427 -2.71 13.72 -25.68
CA ASP A 427 -2.37 13.56 -24.28
C ASP A 427 -3.39 12.67 -23.54
N LEU A 428 -4.67 12.84 -23.88
CA LEU A 428 -5.76 12.00 -23.34
C LEU A 428 -5.62 10.57 -23.82
N PHE A 429 -5.20 10.37 -25.07
CA PHE A 429 -4.92 9.05 -25.59
C PHE A 429 -3.77 8.37 -24.85
N ASP A 430 -2.63 9.05 -24.67
CA ASP A 430 -1.48 8.53 -23.94
C ASP A 430 -1.85 8.21 -22.47
N ALA A 431 -2.69 9.04 -21.85
CA ALA A 431 -3.19 8.81 -20.50
C ALA A 431 -4.18 7.62 -20.45
N PHE A 432 -5.05 7.47 -21.46
CA PHE A 432 -5.93 6.30 -21.59
C PHE A 432 -5.11 5.01 -21.72
N GLU A 433 -4.11 4.98 -22.59
CA GLU A 433 -3.23 3.81 -22.72
C GLU A 433 -2.50 3.49 -21.41
N LEU A 434 -2.07 4.51 -20.68
CA LEU A 434 -1.42 4.32 -19.38
C LEU A 434 -2.33 3.70 -18.35
N VAL A 435 -3.60 4.12 -18.30
CA VAL A 435 -4.57 3.70 -17.28
C VAL A 435 -5.26 2.39 -17.67
N ALA A 436 -5.68 2.24 -18.94
CA ALA A 436 -6.48 1.12 -19.42
C ALA A 436 -5.62 -0.11 -19.76
N VAL A 437 -4.48 0.10 -20.45
CA VAL A 437 -3.57 -0.99 -20.87
C VAL A 437 -2.49 -1.25 -19.82
N GLY A 438 -2.14 -0.24 -19.02
CA GLY A 438 -1.16 -0.32 -17.95
C GLY A 438 0.28 -0.12 -18.43
N GLY A 439 1.00 0.71 -17.67
CA GLY A 439 2.44 0.93 -17.86
C GLY A 439 2.81 1.89 -18.99
N LYS A 440 4.01 2.45 -18.86
CA LYS A 440 4.62 3.37 -19.88
C LYS A 440 5.39 2.55 -20.90
N GLU A 441 5.51 3.07 -22.10
CA GLU A 441 6.39 2.50 -23.13
C GLU A 441 7.84 2.41 -22.62
N LYS A 442 8.46 1.25 -22.85
CA LYS A 442 9.86 1.02 -22.51
C LYS A 442 10.75 1.42 -23.69
N LYS A 443 11.47 2.53 -23.55
CA LYS A 443 12.42 3.00 -24.58
C LYS A 443 13.72 2.17 -24.63
N ASP A 444 14.08 1.47 -23.54
CA ASP A 444 15.40 0.84 -23.38
C ASP A 444 15.37 -0.70 -23.53
N ARG A 445 14.22 -1.29 -23.86
CA ARG A 445 14.14 -2.75 -24.00
C ARG A 445 14.24 -3.13 -25.47
N ILE A 446 15.42 -3.56 -25.87
CA ILE A 446 15.67 -4.16 -27.18
C ILE A 446 15.15 -5.60 -27.15
N MET A 447 14.01 -5.85 -27.81
CA MET A 447 13.60 -7.20 -28.13
C MET A 447 14.50 -7.76 -29.23
N SER A 448 14.80 -9.03 -29.21
CA SER A 448 15.48 -9.68 -30.33
C SER A 448 14.57 -9.67 -31.56
N ASP A 449 15.14 -9.62 -32.77
CA ASP A 449 14.38 -9.66 -34.01
C ASP A 449 13.46 -10.88 -34.10
N LYS A 450 13.88 -12.01 -33.51
CA LYS A 450 13.05 -13.20 -33.42
C LYS A 450 11.81 -12.97 -32.54
N GLU A 451 11.98 -12.34 -31.39
CA GLU A 451 10.86 -12.04 -30.48
C GLU A 451 9.93 -11.00 -31.09
N ARG A 452 10.47 -9.92 -31.67
CA ARG A 452 9.66 -8.91 -32.40
C ARG A 452 8.79 -9.57 -33.46
N LYS A 453 9.36 -10.49 -34.24
CA LYS A 453 8.63 -11.20 -35.27
C LYS A 453 7.53 -12.10 -34.68
N ILE A 454 7.78 -12.81 -33.58
CA ILE A 454 6.78 -13.66 -32.91
C ILE A 454 5.63 -12.79 -32.38
N VAL A 455 5.96 -11.69 -31.69
CA VAL A 455 4.93 -10.76 -31.14
C VAL A 455 4.12 -10.12 -32.27
N SER A 456 4.75 -9.73 -33.40
CA SER A 456 4.02 -9.17 -34.55
C SER A 456 2.95 -10.13 -35.06
N TYR A 457 3.29 -11.42 -35.25
CA TYR A 457 2.32 -12.41 -35.71
C TYR A 457 1.24 -12.70 -34.65
N HIS A 458 1.61 -12.67 -33.37
CA HIS A 458 0.69 -12.85 -32.24
C HIS A 458 -0.39 -11.76 -32.23
N GLU A 459 0.02 -10.49 -32.26
CA GLU A 459 -0.90 -9.35 -32.22
C GLU A 459 -1.76 -9.23 -33.50
N VAL A 460 -1.14 -9.46 -34.68
CA VAL A 460 -1.90 -9.48 -35.91
C VAL A 460 -2.87 -10.68 -35.94
N GLY A 461 -2.50 -11.80 -35.32
CA GLY A 461 -3.42 -12.94 -35.16
C GLY A 461 -4.72 -12.54 -34.45
N HIS A 462 -4.62 -11.83 -33.33
CA HIS A 462 -5.79 -11.27 -32.63
C HIS A 462 -6.60 -10.32 -33.52
N ALA A 463 -5.94 -9.36 -34.16
CA ALA A 463 -6.61 -8.39 -35.01
C ALA A 463 -7.32 -9.03 -36.21
N MET A 464 -6.68 -9.99 -36.87
CA MET A 464 -7.25 -10.65 -38.02
C MET A 464 -8.48 -11.50 -37.68
N VAL A 465 -8.40 -12.31 -36.59
CA VAL A 465 -9.54 -13.10 -36.16
C VAL A 465 -10.69 -12.19 -35.74
N THR A 466 -10.39 -11.06 -35.10
CA THR A 466 -11.42 -10.02 -34.84
C THR A 466 -12.08 -9.53 -36.12
N ALA A 467 -11.30 -9.15 -37.13
CA ALA A 467 -11.83 -8.62 -38.40
C ALA A 467 -12.58 -9.67 -39.26
N LEU A 468 -12.27 -10.96 -39.08
CA LEU A 468 -12.94 -12.05 -39.81
C LEU A 468 -14.25 -12.48 -39.16
N GLN A 469 -14.49 -12.13 -37.90
CA GLN A 469 -15.71 -12.45 -37.17
C GLN A 469 -16.74 -11.31 -37.26
N LYS A 470 -18.03 -11.61 -37.05
CA LYS A 470 -19.12 -10.62 -37.11
C LYS A 470 -19.49 -10.02 -35.76
N ASN A 471 -19.21 -10.74 -34.69
CA ASN A 471 -19.69 -10.42 -33.33
C ASN A 471 -18.53 -9.96 -32.41
N THR A 472 -17.63 -9.16 -32.96
CA THR A 472 -16.43 -8.66 -32.28
C THR A 472 -16.41 -7.13 -32.23
N GLU A 473 -15.67 -6.60 -31.29
CA GLU A 473 -15.41 -5.15 -31.17
C GLU A 473 -14.32 -4.74 -32.19
N PRO A 474 -14.41 -3.56 -32.83
CA PRO A 474 -13.42 -3.15 -33.84
C PRO A 474 -12.04 -2.98 -33.25
N VAL A 475 -11.02 -3.32 -34.05
CA VAL A 475 -9.62 -3.08 -33.72
C VAL A 475 -9.33 -1.58 -33.86
N GLN A 476 -8.77 -0.99 -32.81
CA GLN A 476 -8.39 0.42 -32.78
C GLN A 476 -6.90 0.65 -32.95
N LYS A 477 -6.09 -0.23 -32.40
CA LYS A 477 -4.62 -0.13 -32.47
C LYS A 477 -3.98 -1.50 -32.29
N ILE A 478 -2.90 -1.74 -33.01
CA ILE A 478 -2.04 -2.91 -32.86
C ILE A 478 -0.61 -2.41 -32.64
N THR A 479 0.07 -2.87 -31.62
CA THR A 479 1.46 -2.44 -31.35
C THR A 479 2.31 -3.56 -30.79
N ILE A 480 3.59 -3.56 -31.15
CA ILE A 480 4.62 -4.46 -30.59
C ILE A 480 5.62 -3.69 -29.70
N VAL A 481 5.29 -2.47 -29.31
CA VAL A 481 6.12 -1.66 -28.40
C VAL A 481 5.93 -2.16 -26.97
N PRO A 482 7.01 -2.62 -26.29
CA PRO A 482 6.90 -3.18 -24.95
C PRO A 482 6.53 -2.13 -23.88
N ARG A 483 5.77 -2.56 -22.88
CA ARG A 483 5.36 -1.71 -21.75
C ARG A 483 5.95 -2.14 -20.41
N THR A 484 5.92 -1.24 -19.41
CA THR A 484 6.56 -1.44 -18.12
C THR A 484 5.94 -2.55 -17.29
N MET A 485 4.68 -2.91 -17.50
CA MET A 485 3.98 -3.98 -16.77
C MET A 485 4.12 -5.37 -17.40
N GLY A 486 4.99 -5.51 -18.40
CA GLY A 486 5.37 -6.83 -18.93
C GLY A 486 4.72 -7.19 -20.26
N ALA A 487 3.76 -6.43 -20.76
CA ALA A 487 3.22 -6.61 -22.10
C ALA A 487 4.31 -6.35 -23.15
N LEU A 488 4.47 -7.25 -24.10
CA LEU A 488 5.43 -7.13 -25.20
C LEU A 488 4.78 -6.47 -26.45
N GLY A 489 3.48 -6.56 -26.57
CA GLY A 489 2.61 -5.94 -27.53
C GLY A 489 1.18 -5.96 -27.00
N TYR A 490 0.24 -5.38 -27.71
CA TYR A 490 -1.20 -5.50 -27.48
C TYR A 490 -2.01 -5.09 -28.70
N THR A 491 -3.18 -5.71 -28.82
CA THR A 491 -4.21 -5.34 -29.78
C THR A 491 -5.37 -4.72 -29.01
N LEU A 492 -5.61 -3.42 -29.22
CA LEU A 492 -6.66 -2.66 -28.57
C LEU A 492 -7.97 -2.78 -29.34
N GLN A 493 -9.02 -3.20 -28.65
CA GLN A 493 -10.38 -3.25 -29.16
C GLN A 493 -11.26 -2.39 -28.23
N THR A 494 -12.18 -1.63 -28.78
CA THR A 494 -13.15 -0.85 -28.01
C THR A 494 -14.54 -1.03 -28.56
N PRO A 495 -15.56 -1.12 -27.69
CA PRO A 495 -16.93 -1.21 -28.14
C PRO A 495 -17.38 0.06 -28.85
N GLU A 496 -18.17 -0.09 -29.90
CA GLU A 496 -18.84 1.02 -30.60
C GLU A 496 -20.06 1.52 -29.83
N GLU A 497 -20.68 0.65 -29.05
CA GLU A 497 -21.85 0.91 -28.22
C GLU A 497 -21.72 0.29 -26.83
N GLU A 498 -22.37 0.88 -25.85
CA GLU A 498 -22.43 0.30 -24.51
C GLU A 498 -23.39 -0.89 -24.48
N LYS A 499 -22.86 -2.09 -24.20
CA LYS A 499 -23.63 -3.34 -24.15
C LYS A 499 -23.67 -3.88 -22.73
N TYR A 500 -24.89 -4.17 -22.24
CA TYR A 500 -25.11 -4.80 -20.93
C TYR A 500 -25.32 -6.30 -21.00
N LEU A 501 -25.68 -6.83 -22.15
CA LEU A 501 -25.93 -8.25 -22.37
C LEU A 501 -24.98 -8.78 -23.45
N GLN A 502 -24.38 -9.93 -23.21
CA GLN A 502 -23.56 -10.64 -24.18
C GLN A 502 -24.22 -11.97 -24.53
N THR A 503 -24.30 -12.29 -25.80
CA THR A 503 -24.83 -13.55 -26.31
C THR A 503 -23.77 -14.66 -26.24
N LYS A 504 -24.20 -15.92 -26.34
CA LYS A 504 -23.29 -17.09 -26.43
C LYS A 504 -22.30 -16.92 -27.58
N ASP A 505 -22.78 -16.44 -28.74
CA ASP A 505 -21.93 -16.27 -29.93
C ASP A 505 -20.90 -15.17 -29.77
N GLU A 506 -21.24 -14.05 -29.11
CA GLU A 506 -20.28 -12.98 -28.80
C GLU A 506 -19.18 -13.44 -27.82
N LEU A 507 -19.57 -14.23 -26.80
CA LEU A 507 -18.58 -14.79 -25.86
C LEU A 507 -17.66 -15.82 -26.53
N LEU A 508 -18.20 -16.67 -27.41
CA LEU A 508 -17.39 -17.61 -28.20
C LEU A 508 -16.45 -16.87 -29.15
N ALA A 509 -16.94 -15.82 -29.84
CA ALA A 509 -16.09 -14.98 -30.69
C ALA A 509 -14.94 -14.33 -29.91
N LYS A 510 -15.22 -13.88 -28.69
CA LYS A 510 -14.21 -13.31 -27.80
C LYS A 510 -13.17 -14.33 -27.36
N ILE A 511 -13.58 -15.57 -27.01
CA ILE A 511 -12.66 -16.68 -26.70
C ILE A 511 -11.80 -17.01 -27.92
N THR A 512 -12.40 -17.08 -29.12
CA THR A 512 -11.71 -17.35 -30.38
C THR A 512 -10.65 -16.28 -30.67
N THR A 513 -10.98 -15.01 -30.42
CA THR A 513 -10.03 -13.90 -30.53
C THR A 513 -8.86 -14.05 -29.55
N TYR A 514 -9.09 -14.39 -28.26
CA TYR A 514 -8.00 -14.64 -27.31
C TYR A 514 -7.11 -15.82 -27.72
N MET A 515 -7.65 -16.86 -28.35
CA MET A 515 -6.86 -18.00 -28.81
C MET A 515 -6.04 -17.70 -30.07
N ALA A 516 -6.34 -16.62 -30.78
CA ALA A 516 -5.76 -16.30 -32.09
C ALA A 516 -4.26 -16.02 -32.04
N GLY A 517 -3.76 -15.33 -31.01
CA GLY A 517 -2.33 -15.11 -30.85
C GLY A 517 -1.54 -16.41 -30.77
N ARG A 518 -2.01 -17.36 -29.95
CA ARG A 518 -1.44 -18.71 -29.86
C ARG A 518 -1.56 -19.48 -31.18
N ALA A 519 -2.68 -19.38 -31.86
CA ALA A 519 -2.91 -20.04 -33.13
C ALA A 519 -1.94 -19.50 -34.20
N ALA A 520 -1.70 -18.19 -34.25
CA ALA A 520 -0.73 -17.56 -35.14
C ALA A 520 0.70 -18.04 -34.86
N GLU A 521 1.12 -18.08 -33.58
CA GLU A 521 2.43 -18.63 -33.20
C GLU A 521 2.64 -20.08 -33.71
N MET A 522 1.64 -20.94 -33.47
CA MET A 522 1.72 -22.34 -33.88
C MET A 522 1.70 -22.52 -35.38
N LEU A 523 0.88 -21.74 -36.10
CA LEU A 523 0.78 -21.79 -37.56
C LEU A 523 2.07 -21.37 -38.25
N VAL A 524 2.76 -20.33 -37.71
CA VAL A 524 3.90 -19.71 -38.37
C VAL A 524 5.22 -20.33 -37.92
N PHE A 525 5.39 -20.54 -36.61
CA PHE A 525 6.66 -20.94 -36.02
C PHE A 525 6.66 -22.41 -35.53
N GLY A 526 5.50 -23.08 -35.49
CA GLY A 526 5.38 -24.44 -34.97
C GLY A 526 5.74 -24.58 -33.49
N SER A 527 5.75 -23.48 -32.75
CA SER A 527 6.14 -23.46 -31.33
C SER A 527 5.28 -22.48 -30.53
N ALA A 528 4.98 -22.89 -29.29
CA ALA A 528 4.22 -22.10 -28.34
C ALA A 528 5.17 -21.26 -27.48
N THR A 529 4.82 -20.00 -27.22
CA THR A 529 5.57 -19.12 -26.31
C THR A 529 4.79 -18.86 -25.01
N SER A 530 5.43 -18.26 -24.01
CA SER A 530 4.76 -17.81 -22.78
C SER A 530 3.93 -16.53 -22.98
N GLY A 531 3.97 -15.89 -24.15
CA GLY A 531 3.26 -14.63 -24.43
C GLY A 531 1.76 -14.74 -24.27
N ALA A 532 1.16 -15.84 -24.68
CA ALA A 532 -0.28 -16.09 -24.65
C ALA A 532 -0.84 -16.42 -23.24
N ALA A 533 -0.06 -16.28 -22.15
CA ALA A 533 -0.52 -16.72 -20.83
C ALA A 533 -1.78 -15.95 -20.36
N ASN A 534 -1.80 -14.64 -20.54
CA ASN A 534 -2.93 -13.77 -20.15
C ASN A 534 -4.18 -14.01 -21.01
N ASP A 535 -3.98 -14.29 -22.29
CA ASP A 535 -5.11 -14.62 -23.21
C ASP A 535 -5.76 -15.94 -22.83
N ILE A 536 -4.95 -16.95 -22.51
CA ILE A 536 -5.44 -18.24 -22.04
C ILE A 536 -6.19 -18.12 -20.71
N GLU A 537 -5.70 -17.31 -19.77
CA GLU A 537 -6.37 -17.03 -18.50
C GLU A 537 -7.74 -16.36 -18.74
N SER A 538 -7.77 -15.33 -19.57
CA SER A 538 -8.98 -14.58 -19.92
C SER A 538 -10.01 -15.48 -20.63
N ALA A 539 -9.58 -16.24 -21.62
CA ALA A 539 -10.43 -17.21 -22.32
C ALA A 539 -11.00 -18.28 -21.40
N THR A 540 -10.17 -18.83 -20.50
CA THR A 540 -10.60 -19.84 -19.51
C THR A 540 -11.62 -19.27 -18.54
N SER A 541 -11.43 -18.02 -18.10
CA SER A 541 -12.36 -17.33 -17.20
C SER A 541 -13.74 -17.15 -17.85
N ILE A 542 -13.78 -16.70 -19.11
CA ILE A 542 -15.03 -16.52 -19.87
C ILE A 542 -15.70 -17.88 -20.09
N ALA A 543 -14.98 -18.89 -20.58
CA ALA A 543 -15.52 -20.22 -20.84
C ALA A 543 -16.09 -20.84 -19.55
N ARG A 544 -15.40 -20.68 -18.41
CA ARG A 544 -15.89 -21.15 -17.11
C ARG A 544 -17.17 -20.42 -16.69
N ALA A 545 -17.26 -19.11 -16.86
CA ALA A 545 -18.47 -18.33 -16.57
C ALA A 545 -19.66 -18.77 -17.46
N MET A 546 -19.43 -19.02 -18.74
CA MET A 546 -20.45 -19.54 -19.67
C MET A 546 -21.04 -20.85 -19.15
N VAL A 547 -20.19 -21.77 -18.69
CA VAL A 547 -20.62 -23.09 -18.20
C VAL A 547 -21.28 -23.02 -16.84
N THR A 548 -20.69 -22.25 -15.90
CA THR A 548 -21.08 -22.33 -14.48
C THR A 548 -22.07 -21.27 -14.02
N GLN A 549 -22.13 -20.12 -14.70
CA GLN A 549 -22.93 -18.97 -14.26
C GLN A 549 -24.04 -18.60 -15.25
N TYR A 550 -23.76 -18.62 -16.57
CA TYR A 550 -24.69 -18.10 -17.56
C TYR A 550 -25.63 -19.17 -18.16
N GLY A 551 -25.39 -20.45 -17.82
CA GLY A 551 -26.24 -21.53 -18.35
C GLY A 551 -26.14 -21.69 -19.87
N MET A 552 -24.97 -21.42 -20.47
CA MET A 552 -24.72 -21.44 -21.91
C MET A 552 -24.07 -22.74 -22.39
N SER A 553 -23.89 -23.74 -21.52
CA SER A 553 -23.42 -25.08 -21.89
C SER A 553 -24.57 -25.96 -22.29
N ASP A 554 -24.41 -26.67 -23.39
CA ASP A 554 -25.40 -27.66 -23.86
C ASP A 554 -25.44 -28.88 -22.93
N LYS A 555 -24.36 -29.19 -22.22
CA LYS A 555 -24.26 -30.32 -21.30
C LYS A 555 -24.94 -30.07 -19.95
N PHE A 556 -24.82 -28.89 -19.39
CA PHE A 556 -25.35 -28.53 -18.07
C PHE A 556 -26.65 -27.71 -18.15
N GLY A 557 -26.99 -27.18 -19.32
CA GLY A 557 -28.20 -26.36 -19.52
C GLY A 557 -28.22 -25.14 -18.59
N MET A 558 -29.41 -24.88 -18.01
CA MET A 558 -29.63 -23.70 -17.13
C MET A 558 -29.30 -23.98 -15.65
N MET A 559 -28.34 -24.85 -15.36
CA MET A 559 -27.94 -25.15 -13.99
C MET A 559 -26.91 -24.15 -13.51
N CYS A 560 -27.15 -23.50 -12.35
CA CYS A 560 -26.18 -22.66 -11.68
C CYS A 560 -25.18 -23.54 -10.91
N LEU A 561 -23.94 -23.54 -11.30
CA LEU A 561 -22.89 -24.41 -10.76
C LEU A 561 -21.84 -23.66 -9.93
N ALA A 562 -21.89 -22.33 -9.93
CA ALA A 562 -20.99 -21.47 -9.15
C ALA A 562 -21.73 -20.25 -8.60
N THR A 563 -21.33 -19.80 -7.42
CA THR A 563 -21.78 -18.55 -6.82
C THR A 563 -20.64 -17.56 -6.80
N VAL A 564 -20.94 -16.29 -7.11
CA VAL A 564 -19.95 -15.21 -7.03
C VAL A 564 -19.69 -14.90 -5.56
N GLU A 565 -18.44 -15.07 -5.12
CA GLU A 565 -18.03 -14.82 -3.73
C GLU A 565 -17.68 -13.34 -3.49
N ASN A 566 -17.13 -12.64 -4.50
CA ASN A 566 -16.67 -11.27 -4.41
C ASN A 566 -17.17 -10.45 -5.61
N GLN A 567 -18.42 -10.01 -5.56
CA GLN A 567 -19.08 -9.34 -6.69
C GLN A 567 -18.38 -8.07 -7.19
N TYR A 568 -17.74 -7.31 -6.31
CA TYR A 568 -17.19 -5.99 -6.62
C TYR A 568 -15.66 -5.92 -6.63
N LEU A 569 -14.94 -7.00 -6.34
CA LEU A 569 -13.48 -7.01 -6.35
C LEU A 569 -12.89 -7.78 -7.51
N ASP A 570 -13.05 -9.09 -7.52
CA ASP A 570 -12.38 -9.98 -8.45
C ASP A 570 -13.32 -10.96 -9.16
N ASN A 571 -14.62 -10.85 -8.93
CA ASN A 571 -15.66 -11.68 -9.51
C ASN A 571 -15.40 -13.20 -9.36
N ARG A 572 -14.61 -13.60 -8.35
CA ARG A 572 -14.33 -15.01 -8.11
C ARG A 572 -15.58 -15.76 -7.80
N ALA A 573 -15.80 -16.82 -8.56
CA ALA A 573 -16.92 -17.71 -8.37
C ALA A 573 -16.45 -19.00 -7.68
N GLY A 574 -17.06 -19.31 -6.55
CA GLY A 574 -16.89 -20.57 -5.87
C GLY A 574 -17.83 -21.64 -6.46
N LEU A 575 -17.31 -22.84 -6.78
CA LEU A 575 -18.13 -23.95 -7.25
C LEU A 575 -19.02 -24.48 -6.13
N ILE A 576 -20.30 -24.71 -6.44
CA ILE A 576 -21.31 -25.26 -5.52
C ILE A 576 -21.76 -26.67 -5.91
N CYS A 577 -20.95 -27.39 -6.68
CA CYS A 577 -21.21 -28.72 -7.18
C CYS A 577 -20.26 -29.77 -6.57
N GLY A 578 -20.56 -31.05 -6.71
CA GLY A 578 -19.71 -32.15 -6.29
C GLY A 578 -18.47 -32.30 -7.20
N GLU A 579 -17.46 -33.03 -6.72
CA GLU A 579 -16.17 -33.20 -7.41
C GLU A 579 -16.30 -33.82 -8.81
N GLU A 580 -17.22 -34.76 -9.01
CA GLU A 580 -17.47 -35.37 -10.32
C GLU A 580 -18.01 -34.35 -11.32
N THR A 581 -18.93 -33.49 -10.87
CA THR A 581 -19.45 -32.40 -11.71
C THR A 581 -18.39 -31.37 -12.01
N ALA A 582 -17.52 -31.04 -11.04
CA ALA A 582 -16.40 -30.13 -11.23
C ALA A 582 -15.42 -30.64 -12.31
N ALA A 583 -15.10 -31.93 -12.28
CA ALA A 583 -14.29 -32.55 -13.34
C ALA A 583 -14.95 -32.48 -14.72
N GLN A 584 -16.27 -32.62 -14.78
CA GLN A 584 -17.02 -32.48 -16.04
C GLN A 584 -17.08 -31.02 -16.51
N ILE A 585 -17.13 -30.04 -15.62
CA ILE A 585 -17.01 -28.60 -15.94
C ILE A 585 -15.67 -28.32 -16.59
N ASP A 586 -14.57 -28.83 -16.01
CA ASP A 586 -13.24 -28.64 -16.56
C ASP A 586 -13.07 -29.25 -17.96
N GLN A 587 -13.70 -30.41 -18.22
CA GLN A 587 -13.73 -31.02 -19.56
C GLN A 587 -14.52 -30.15 -20.55
N GLU A 588 -15.65 -29.61 -20.16
CA GLU A 588 -16.47 -28.74 -21.02
C GLU A 588 -15.76 -27.43 -21.34
N VAL A 589 -15.13 -26.79 -20.33
CA VAL A 589 -14.30 -25.59 -20.52
C VAL A 589 -13.16 -25.88 -21.48
N LEU A 590 -12.45 -27.00 -21.32
CA LEU A 590 -11.39 -27.41 -22.22
C LEU A 590 -11.89 -27.63 -23.65
N SER A 591 -13.09 -28.22 -23.81
CA SER A 591 -13.75 -28.42 -25.12
C SER A 591 -14.04 -27.09 -25.82
N ILE A 592 -14.58 -26.11 -25.10
CA ILE A 592 -14.84 -24.76 -25.61
C ILE A 592 -13.55 -24.09 -26.07
N ILE A 593 -12.49 -24.12 -25.24
CA ILE A 593 -11.20 -23.52 -25.57
C ILE A 593 -10.58 -24.15 -26.80
N ASN A 594 -10.57 -25.51 -26.87
CA ASN A 594 -10.01 -26.20 -28.01
C ASN A 594 -10.79 -25.92 -29.30
N SER A 595 -12.10 -25.93 -29.24
CA SER A 595 -12.94 -25.61 -30.42
C SER A 595 -12.70 -24.17 -30.90
N SER A 596 -12.56 -23.23 -29.98
CA SER A 596 -12.26 -21.82 -30.32
C SER A 596 -10.84 -21.65 -30.87
N TYR A 597 -9.86 -22.41 -30.34
CA TYR A 597 -8.51 -22.45 -30.87
C TYR A 597 -8.48 -23.03 -32.30
N ASP A 598 -9.14 -24.14 -32.54
CA ASP A 598 -9.20 -24.78 -33.84
C ASP A 598 -9.86 -23.85 -34.88
N GLU A 599 -10.91 -23.13 -34.49
CA GLU A 599 -11.56 -22.15 -35.35
C GLU A 599 -10.65 -20.95 -35.66
N ALA A 600 -9.95 -20.40 -34.66
CA ALA A 600 -8.96 -19.35 -34.84
C ALA A 600 -7.84 -19.80 -35.79
N TYR A 601 -7.32 -21.04 -35.57
CA TYR A 601 -6.27 -21.62 -36.42
C TYR A 601 -6.73 -21.76 -37.86
N ARG A 602 -7.94 -22.27 -38.07
CA ARG A 602 -8.53 -22.42 -39.40
C ARG A 602 -8.70 -21.08 -40.11
N MET A 603 -9.22 -20.05 -39.40
CA MET A 603 -9.37 -18.70 -39.96
C MET A 603 -8.02 -18.10 -40.40
N LEU A 604 -6.97 -18.28 -39.59
CA LEU A 604 -5.64 -17.77 -39.91
C LEU A 604 -4.97 -18.58 -41.04
N GLU A 605 -5.14 -19.91 -41.07
CA GLU A 605 -4.62 -20.77 -42.12
C GLU A 605 -5.24 -20.44 -43.50
N GLU A 606 -6.55 -20.26 -43.56
CA GLU A 606 -7.27 -19.84 -44.78
C GLU A 606 -6.85 -18.43 -45.28
N ASN A 607 -6.29 -17.61 -44.39
CA ASN A 607 -5.90 -16.23 -44.69
C ASN A 607 -4.39 -15.99 -44.49
N ARG A 608 -3.57 -17.03 -44.66
CA ARG A 608 -2.14 -17.00 -44.36
C ARG A 608 -1.38 -15.90 -45.08
N GLU A 609 -1.66 -15.62 -46.34
CA GLU A 609 -0.97 -14.57 -47.09
C GLU A 609 -1.26 -13.18 -46.54
N VAL A 610 -2.49 -12.96 -46.04
CA VAL A 610 -2.90 -11.69 -45.42
C VAL A 610 -2.20 -11.54 -44.08
N LEU A 611 -2.15 -12.60 -43.27
CA LEU A 611 -1.43 -12.65 -42.00
C LEU A 611 0.05 -12.28 -42.17
N ASP A 612 0.73 -12.91 -43.14
CA ASP A 612 2.15 -12.70 -43.38
C ASP A 612 2.43 -11.21 -43.76
N LYS A 613 1.62 -10.63 -44.67
CA LYS A 613 1.80 -9.24 -45.13
C LYS A 613 1.53 -8.21 -44.04
N ILE A 614 0.47 -8.38 -43.27
CA ILE A 614 0.14 -7.42 -42.19
C ILE A 614 1.15 -7.55 -41.06
N SER A 615 1.59 -8.78 -40.72
CA SER A 615 2.60 -9.00 -39.68
C SER A 615 3.97 -8.42 -40.07
N GLU A 616 4.34 -8.49 -41.34
CA GLU A 616 5.56 -7.87 -41.85
C GLU A 616 5.46 -6.33 -41.82
N TYR A 617 4.31 -5.77 -42.19
CA TYR A 617 4.03 -4.35 -42.09
C TYR A 617 4.10 -3.86 -40.61
N LEU A 618 3.48 -4.58 -39.66
CA LEU A 618 3.56 -4.27 -38.23
C LEU A 618 4.99 -4.39 -37.69
N TYR A 619 5.76 -5.38 -38.15
CA TYR A 619 7.16 -5.56 -37.76
C TYR A 619 8.02 -4.34 -38.16
N GLU A 620 7.77 -3.75 -39.32
CA GLU A 620 8.48 -2.57 -39.83
C GLU A 620 8.07 -1.27 -39.14
N HIS A 621 6.77 -1.07 -38.89
CA HIS A 621 6.19 0.17 -38.38
C HIS A 621 5.99 0.20 -36.85
N GLU A 622 6.13 -0.95 -36.16
CA GLU A 622 5.96 -1.19 -34.71
C GLU A 622 4.55 -0.89 -34.18
N THR A 623 3.80 -0.03 -34.81
CA THR A 623 2.42 0.33 -34.41
C THR A 623 1.61 0.60 -35.67
N ILE A 624 0.37 0.07 -35.69
CA ILE A 624 -0.61 0.25 -36.77
C ILE A 624 -1.94 0.66 -36.16
N THR A 625 -2.59 1.66 -36.76
CA THR A 625 -3.94 2.05 -36.35
C THR A 625 -4.98 1.07 -36.86
N GLY A 626 -6.16 1.04 -36.24
CA GLY A 626 -7.27 0.22 -36.68
C GLY A 626 -7.70 0.54 -38.12
N LYS A 627 -7.65 1.83 -38.51
CA LYS A 627 -7.99 2.27 -39.86
C LYS A 627 -6.99 1.78 -40.90
N GLU A 628 -5.69 1.93 -40.64
CA GLU A 628 -4.63 1.40 -41.51
C GLU A 628 -4.71 -0.12 -41.62
N PHE A 629 -4.90 -0.81 -40.46
CA PHE A 629 -5.09 -2.24 -40.45
C PHE A 629 -6.28 -2.68 -41.33
N MET A 630 -7.45 -2.05 -41.15
CA MET A 630 -8.63 -2.39 -41.93
C MET A 630 -8.49 -2.03 -43.42
N LYS A 631 -7.77 -0.94 -43.77
CA LYS A 631 -7.45 -0.60 -45.13
C LYS A 631 -6.59 -1.67 -45.80
N ILE A 632 -5.47 -2.03 -45.19
CA ILE A 632 -4.58 -3.09 -45.71
C ILE A 632 -5.33 -4.44 -45.78
N PHE A 633 -6.13 -4.76 -44.78
CA PHE A 633 -6.92 -6.00 -44.71
C PHE A 633 -7.95 -6.05 -45.85
N ARG A 634 -8.71 -4.95 -46.09
CA ARG A 634 -9.70 -4.86 -47.19
C ARG A 634 -9.05 -4.91 -48.58
N GLU A 635 -7.94 -4.19 -48.77
CA GLU A 635 -7.17 -4.23 -50.02
C GLU A 635 -6.71 -5.67 -50.35
N LEU A 636 -6.13 -6.36 -49.39
CA LEU A 636 -5.64 -7.72 -49.57
C LEU A 636 -6.75 -8.76 -49.78
N LYS A 637 -7.94 -8.52 -49.23
CA LYS A 637 -9.11 -9.38 -49.38
C LYS A 637 -9.98 -8.99 -50.59
N GLY A 638 -9.69 -7.85 -51.27
CA GLY A 638 -10.51 -7.34 -52.35
C GLY A 638 -11.89 -6.85 -51.91
N ILE A 639 -12.04 -6.42 -50.69
CA ILE A 639 -13.29 -5.88 -50.11
C ILE A 639 -13.32 -4.39 -50.39
N PRO A 640 -14.41 -3.85 -51.02
CA PRO A 640 -14.50 -2.40 -51.31
C PRO A 640 -14.53 -1.59 -49.98
N GLU A 641 -13.98 -0.36 -50.06
CA GLU A 641 -14.12 0.58 -48.92
C GLU A 641 -15.60 0.99 -48.74
N PRO A 642 -16.04 1.19 -47.51
CA PRO A 642 -17.41 1.68 -47.25
C PRO A 642 -17.58 3.09 -47.76
N GLU A 643 -18.72 3.39 -48.38
CA GLU A 643 -19.06 4.68 -48.99
C GLU A 643 -19.41 5.80 -47.97
N GLU A 644 -19.56 5.48 -46.69
CA GLU A 644 -19.90 6.43 -45.62
C GLU A 644 -18.62 6.88 -44.89
N GLU A 645 -18.46 8.21 -44.73
CA GLU A 645 -17.51 8.80 -43.79
C GLU A 645 -17.98 8.47 -42.36
N GLU A 646 -17.46 7.39 -41.78
CA GLU A 646 -17.61 7.10 -40.37
C GLU A 646 -17.09 8.27 -39.53
N LYS A 647 -17.83 8.65 -38.46
CA LYS A 647 -17.32 9.64 -37.50
C LYS A 647 -15.99 9.16 -36.96
N LYS A 648 -14.97 10.04 -37.00
CA LYS A 648 -13.64 9.72 -36.47
C LYS A 648 -13.78 9.20 -35.02
N THR A 649 -13.20 8.07 -34.79
CA THR A 649 -13.12 7.50 -33.44
C THR A 649 -12.19 8.32 -32.56
N PHE A 650 -12.24 8.15 -31.23
CA PHE A 650 -11.33 8.77 -30.27
C PHE A 650 -9.85 8.55 -30.66
N PHE A 651 -9.53 7.35 -31.11
CA PHE A 651 -8.18 6.96 -31.49
C PHE A 651 -7.71 7.63 -32.76
N GLU A 652 -8.57 7.76 -33.77
CA GLU A 652 -8.27 8.49 -35.01
C GLU A 652 -8.06 9.98 -34.77
N GLN A 653 -8.86 10.59 -33.93
CA GLN A 653 -8.69 11.99 -33.51
C GLN A 653 -7.35 12.20 -32.76
N ALA A 654 -6.99 11.26 -31.91
CA ALA A 654 -5.73 11.29 -31.16
C ALA A 654 -4.51 11.16 -32.09
N GLU A 655 -4.61 10.33 -33.12
CA GLU A 655 -3.56 10.14 -34.10
C GLU A 655 -3.38 11.36 -35.00
N ASP A 656 -4.48 11.93 -35.48
CA ASP A 656 -4.44 13.19 -36.21
C ASP A 656 -3.75 14.30 -35.41
N ALA A 657 -4.05 14.37 -34.09
CA ALA A 657 -3.40 15.29 -33.17
C ALA A 657 -1.90 15.01 -32.97
N LYS A 658 -1.50 13.73 -32.91
CA LYS A 658 -0.07 13.34 -32.85
C LYS A 658 0.68 13.70 -34.10
N ASN A 659 0.12 13.39 -35.27
CA ASN A 659 0.71 13.70 -36.58
C ASN A 659 0.87 15.23 -36.79
N ALA A 660 -0.12 16.02 -36.38
CA ALA A 660 -0.04 17.48 -36.40
C ALA A 660 1.09 18.01 -35.47
N LEU A 661 1.28 17.41 -34.30
CA LEU A 661 2.36 17.77 -33.38
C LEU A 661 3.75 17.44 -33.95
N GLU A 662 3.91 16.30 -34.60
CA GLU A 662 5.18 15.91 -35.23
C GLU A 662 5.52 16.80 -36.40
N GLN A 663 4.53 17.15 -37.23
CA GLN A 663 4.72 18.12 -38.33
C GLN A 663 5.13 19.50 -37.83
N ALA A 664 4.47 19.98 -36.75
CA ALA A 664 4.82 21.24 -36.10
C ALA A 664 6.26 21.25 -35.54
N LYS A 665 6.70 20.15 -34.91
CA LYS A 665 8.09 20.00 -34.43
C LYS A 665 9.10 19.99 -35.58
N THR A 666 8.79 19.33 -36.67
CA THR A 666 9.66 19.22 -37.84
C THR A 666 9.80 20.62 -38.53
N GLU A 667 8.70 21.38 -38.59
CA GLU A 667 8.74 22.75 -39.09
C GLU A 667 9.51 23.74 -38.21
N GLU A 668 9.42 23.54 -36.87
CA GLU A 668 10.17 24.37 -35.92
C GLU A 668 11.67 24.05 -35.95
N HIS A 669 12.05 22.76 -36.10
CA HIS A 669 13.44 22.36 -36.36
C HIS A 669 13.99 22.91 -37.66
N ALA A 670 13.21 22.83 -38.75
CA ALA A 670 13.61 23.38 -40.06
C ALA A 670 13.77 24.91 -39.99
N LYS A 671 12.92 25.63 -39.26
CA LYS A 671 13.06 27.08 -39.02
C LYS A 671 14.29 27.42 -38.18
N THR A 672 14.62 26.56 -37.18
CA THR A 672 15.78 26.77 -36.30
C THR A 672 17.09 26.47 -37.05
N GLU A 673 17.14 25.45 -37.90
CA GLU A 673 18.29 25.14 -38.74
C GLU A 673 18.49 26.25 -39.81
N GLY A 674 17.40 26.72 -40.45
CA GLY A 674 17.46 27.84 -41.39
C GLY A 674 17.95 29.15 -40.74
N HIS A 675 17.57 29.43 -39.47
CA HIS A 675 18.10 30.59 -38.73
C HIS A 675 19.56 30.42 -38.34
N THR A 676 20.00 29.17 -38.05
CA THR A 676 21.40 28.88 -37.72
C THR A 676 22.30 28.96 -38.97
N GLU A 677 21.83 28.53 -40.15
CA GLU A 677 22.55 28.68 -41.40
C GLU A 677 22.66 30.16 -41.84
N ILE A 678 21.57 30.94 -41.69
CA ILE A 678 21.59 32.37 -41.98
C ILE A 678 22.55 33.12 -41.03
N LYS A 679 22.59 32.74 -39.74
CA LYS A 679 23.50 33.35 -38.78
C LYS A 679 24.95 32.95 -39.04
N ASN A 680 25.22 31.70 -39.39
CA ASN A 680 26.56 31.26 -39.82
C ASN A 680 27.03 31.86 -41.13
N GLN A 681 26.13 32.13 -42.12
CA GLN A 681 26.44 32.86 -43.34
C GLN A 681 26.74 34.35 -43.05
N ALA A 682 25.94 34.99 -42.17
CA ALA A 682 26.18 36.36 -41.74
C ALA A 682 27.48 36.54 -40.95
N GLU A 683 27.84 35.56 -40.08
CA GLU A 683 29.13 35.54 -39.35
C GLU A 683 30.31 35.26 -40.30
N ALA A 684 30.13 34.44 -41.34
CA ALA A 684 31.14 34.19 -42.36
C ALA A 684 31.36 35.42 -43.29
N GLU A 685 30.28 36.17 -43.63
CA GLU A 685 30.39 37.44 -44.39
C GLU A 685 31.02 38.55 -43.55
N THR A 686 30.70 38.66 -42.24
CA THR A 686 31.35 39.62 -41.33
C THR A 686 32.82 39.29 -41.10
N SER A 687 33.18 38.00 -41.05
CA SER A 687 34.60 37.58 -40.93
C SER A 687 35.39 37.87 -42.23
N ARG A 688 34.81 37.70 -43.41
CA ARG A 688 35.41 38.06 -44.68
C ARG A 688 35.56 39.58 -44.85
N ALA A 689 34.55 40.36 -44.37
CA ALA A 689 34.64 41.85 -44.41
C ALA A 689 35.70 42.38 -43.42
N ALA A 690 35.97 41.63 -42.30
CA ALA A 690 37.04 41.99 -41.36
C ALA A 690 38.45 41.61 -41.88
N GLU A 691 38.59 40.54 -42.68
CA GLU A 691 39.85 40.21 -43.38
C GLU A 691 40.18 41.20 -44.51
N ASP A 692 39.20 41.68 -45.28
CA ASP A 692 39.40 42.70 -46.31
C ASP A 692 39.76 44.08 -45.77
N GLN A 693 39.32 44.43 -44.52
CA GLN A 693 39.71 45.67 -43.85
C GLN A 693 41.13 45.62 -43.26
N ASN A 694 41.65 44.43 -42.92
CA ASN A 694 42.99 44.25 -42.36
C ASN A 694 44.10 44.25 -43.49
N THR A 695 43.74 44.05 -44.71
CA THR A 695 44.65 44.12 -45.89
C THR A 695 44.85 45.52 -46.46
N VAL A 696 43.96 46.46 -46.08
CA VAL A 696 44.08 47.88 -46.57
C VAL A 696 44.76 48.80 -45.56
N SER A 697 45.07 48.40 -44.33
CA SER A 697 45.67 49.25 -43.30
C SER A 697 47.18 49.07 -43.11
N LEU A 698 47.92 48.44 -44.06
CA LEU A 698 49.37 48.27 -43.93
C LEU A 698 50.14 49.23 -44.86
N GLU A 699 49.50 50.25 -45.49
CA GLU A 699 50.20 51.39 -46.13
C GLU A 699 49.59 52.72 -45.67
N LYS A 700 50.14 53.30 -44.60
CA LYS A 700 50.44 54.70 -44.37
C LYS A 700 50.66 54.94 -42.90
N GLY A 701 51.94 55.09 -42.56
CA GLY A 701 52.39 55.48 -41.27
C GLY A 701 52.23 56.97 -41.03
N SER A 702 52.39 57.30 -39.74
CA SER A 702 52.77 58.54 -39.14
C SER A 702 51.84 59.77 -39.26
N PHE A 703 51.36 60.21 -38.19
CA PHE A 703 51.63 61.55 -37.63
C PHE A 703 50.60 61.90 -36.53
N ILE A 704 51.17 62.10 -35.29
CA ILE A 704 50.81 63.14 -34.30
C ILE A 704 49.54 63.02 -33.52
N ASP A 705 49.73 62.62 -32.23
CA ASP A 705 49.55 63.34 -30.98
C ASP A 705 48.46 64.42 -30.84
N GLN A 706 47.84 64.29 -29.67
CA GLN A 706 47.32 65.34 -28.79
C GLN A 706 45.84 65.73 -28.89
N VAL A 707 45.28 65.66 -27.74
CA VAL A 707 44.52 66.63 -26.94
C VAL A 707 43.19 66.09 -26.40
N VAL A 708 43.16 65.58 -25.21
CA VAL A 708 42.60 66.12 -23.96
C VAL A 708 41.05 66.22 -23.86
N ASP A 709 40.59 65.53 -22.86
CA ASP A 709 39.57 65.89 -21.84
C ASP A 709 38.24 66.55 -22.23
N ASP A 710 37.23 66.03 -21.76
CA ASP A 710 36.40 66.55 -20.68
C ASP A 710 34.88 66.25 -20.80
N GLN A 711 34.32 65.97 -19.61
CA GLN A 711 32.96 66.15 -19.09
C GLN A 711 31.98 64.98 -19.22
N THR A 712 31.99 64.20 -18.20
CA THR A 712 31.08 64.14 -17.00
C THR A 712 29.69 64.76 -17.16
N ALA A 713 28.79 63.93 -16.72
CA ALA A 713 27.64 64.23 -15.84
C ALA A 713 26.22 64.39 -16.42
N ALA A 714 25.40 63.72 -15.68
CA ALA A 714 24.03 64.05 -15.31
C ALA A 714 22.92 63.52 -16.28
N HIS A 715 21.96 62.83 -15.93
CA HIS A 715 21.06 62.88 -14.81
C HIS A 715 20.14 61.62 -14.84
N GLU A 716 19.91 61.18 -13.67
CA GLU A 716 18.78 60.40 -13.21
C GLU A 716 17.39 60.94 -13.58
N GLU A 717 16.45 60.05 -13.35
CA GLU A 717 15.01 60.26 -13.00
C GLU A 717 13.99 60.15 -14.09
N HIS A 718 13.17 59.21 -14.00
CA HIS A 718 11.81 59.10 -13.49
C HIS A 718 11.20 57.75 -13.83
N GLN A 719 10.98 56.96 -12.85
CA GLN A 719 9.70 56.72 -12.14
C GLN A 719 8.46 56.70 -13.02
N LYS A 720 7.94 55.54 -13.23
CA LYS A 720 6.82 54.94 -12.52
C LYS A 720 6.55 53.56 -13.00
#